data_4d62c4c6557731e939d709a416757722
#
_entry.id   4d62c4c6557731e939d709a416757722
#
_cell.length_a   1.000
_cell.length_b   1.000
_cell.length_c   1.000
_cell.angle_alpha   90.00
_cell.angle_beta   90.00
_cell.angle_gamma   90.00
#
_symmetry.space_group_name_H-M   'P 1'
#
loop_
_entity.id
_entity.type
_entity.pdbx_description
1 polymer ?
#
loop_
_entity_poly.entity_id
_entity_poly.type
_entity_poly.pdbx_seq_one_letter_code
_entity_poly.pdbx_strand_id
1 'polypeptide(L)'
;MALLLFLAPQMSAQTVVLWGFDEPMGLYPSSVLSDLSDNDFPLIMGQGGKIVKGRFGNALSAVEPQTMDYPEGEARFGLAEIPVPEGRTQNPMTWMNARFAALMTNGENHLRKQVGYPHPTQTSLNLGKFDWSVEFWYKPAGDNDEYGVVFEIGTGPRAENNLLTRLAVKPGHEGFVLFSGMSGKQLNIPSRIPDSGWAHMAFVYTAKKKQLSHYVNGRLQELPKKFRLKSLPPGDEDYLSIARDGLWKHPLTGSIDELRFTKDAIYLEDFTPPGSHAVRTDVPSITAETTIKLPLLFAGDKKADGIVDIGGRKHLFIDDVLLQHIEDCHFSVNPPKLDKCVVEDIQGAFRKHVSMVEDESGLIRMYYGGQNDCLEVRTSEDGVNFDIPDLGNGEFHGKRNVVLRDPSAMGNVFIDPKAPPAERWKFISDYNRRGIYLFSSPDGFNFTRKRTAILPFRSGSQSNTFYDEQQDKYISYHRCDFTSTPEGGTRRTFVMTETDVVDQPWPFVHATMDDYKALEGKVNMRTPVPWYMDNGPLTPGGFAIEYPTIFEEIDSLDPTETDIYVPKAIKYPLAPDVYLAFPLLYFHYEDSGDPLRLILFSPDRMKGSGPIETQLSVSRDAVNWKRYPRPAYTGIGMHGGQDIKQAYLAHGMIRRGDEIWQYYFGETRYHSSWEKSGFKREVYRLVQRLDGFVSIDSPYEKEGYVYTRPIRFSGNRLVLNVDTDATGYVQVGFLDENGESVPGYGLDDCIYINGDFTRTEVEWLQNAKELEGIKIQDEEDYVKYAGTARITRDVSSLQGRILQLVFRMRGSKLYAMEFIKD
;
A
#
# COMPACT_ATOMS: atom_id res chain seq x y z
N MET A 1 -18.97 46.28 -42.99
CA MET A 1 -19.42 44.93 -43.30
C MET A 1 -18.27 43.97 -42.90
N ALA A 2 -18.29 43.54 -41.68
CA ALA A 2 -17.25 42.68 -41.11
C ALA A 2 -17.68 41.22 -41.28
N LEU A 3 -16.88 40.48 -42.02
CA LEU A 3 -17.06 39.07 -42.28
C LEU A 3 -16.69 38.28 -41.03
N LEU A 4 -17.64 37.82 -40.22
CA LEU A 4 -17.45 36.85 -39.16
C LEU A 4 -17.24 35.48 -39.81
N LEU A 5 -16.00 35.07 -39.92
CA LEU A 5 -15.64 33.66 -40.16
C LEU A 5 -16.02 32.87 -38.92
N PHE A 6 -17.08 32.09 -38.98
CA PHE A 6 -17.36 30.99 -38.05
C PHE A 6 -16.30 29.90 -38.28
N LEU A 7 -15.28 29.88 -37.44
CA LEU A 7 -14.46 28.69 -37.24
C LEU A 7 -15.35 27.64 -36.59
N ALA A 8 -15.77 26.64 -37.38
CA ALA A 8 -16.33 25.42 -36.82
C ALA A 8 -15.29 24.84 -35.83
N PRO A 9 -15.69 24.38 -34.66
CA PRO A 9 -14.76 23.72 -33.77
C PRO A 9 -14.21 22.50 -34.51
N GLN A 10 -12.92 22.45 -34.79
CA GLN A 10 -12.24 21.21 -35.16
C GLN A 10 -12.47 20.25 -34.00
N MET A 11 -13.31 19.23 -34.20
CA MET A 11 -13.39 18.09 -33.31
C MET A 11 -11.98 17.52 -33.27
N SER A 12 -11.26 17.66 -32.15
CA SER A 12 -9.96 17.05 -31.96
C SER A 12 -10.12 15.55 -32.16
N ALA A 13 -9.29 14.97 -32.99
CA ALA A 13 -9.28 13.53 -33.26
C ALA A 13 -9.09 12.79 -31.93
N GLN A 14 -10.01 11.91 -31.60
CA GLN A 14 -10.00 11.20 -30.32
C GLN A 14 -8.96 10.07 -30.35
N THR A 15 -7.90 10.19 -29.55
CA THR A 15 -7.00 9.07 -29.27
C THR A 15 -7.78 7.99 -28.49
N VAL A 16 -7.80 6.76 -29.02
CA VAL A 16 -8.50 5.64 -28.40
C VAL A 16 -7.61 4.98 -27.37
N VAL A 17 -6.35 4.75 -27.72
CA VAL A 17 -5.33 4.17 -26.87
C VAL A 17 -3.96 4.71 -27.26
N LEU A 18 -3.08 4.81 -26.28
CA LEU A 18 -1.69 5.19 -26.45
C LEU A 18 -0.84 4.45 -25.44
N TRP A 19 0.04 3.57 -25.88
CA TRP A 19 1.02 2.89 -25.03
C TRP A 19 2.42 3.40 -25.34
N GLY A 20 3.05 4.07 -24.36
CA GLY A 20 4.42 4.58 -24.47
C GLY A 20 5.47 3.53 -24.14
N PHE A 21 5.09 2.43 -23.47
CA PHE A 21 5.99 1.36 -23.03
C PHE A 21 7.15 1.84 -22.14
N ASP A 22 6.91 2.91 -21.39
CA ASP A 22 7.91 3.54 -20.52
C ASP A 22 8.09 2.84 -19.16
N GLU A 23 7.51 1.66 -18.99
CA GLU A 23 7.70 0.82 -17.82
C GLU A 23 9.20 0.45 -17.64
N PRO A 24 9.65 0.06 -16.44
CA PRO A 24 11.04 -0.28 -16.18
C PRO A 24 11.59 -1.33 -17.16
N MET A 25 12.85 -1.14 -17.61
CA MET A 25 13.47 -2.08 -18.53
C MET A 25 13.59 -3.47 -17.90
N GLY A 26 13.22 -4.48 -18.66
CA GLY A 26 13.33 -5.87 -18.26
C GLY A 26 12.20 -6.76 -18.75
N LEU A 27 12.16 -7.95 -18.20
CA LEU A 27 11.13 -8.95 -18.45
C LEU A 27 10.24 -9.04 -17.20
N TYR A 28 9.02 -8.51 -17.29
CA TYR A 28 8.09 -8.43 -16.16
C TYR A 28 6.70 -8.97 -16.55
N PRO A 29 6.55 -10.26 -16.81
CA PRO A 29 5.26 -10.82 -17.18
C PRO A 29 4.19 -10.53 -16.14
N SER A 30 2.98 -10.44 -16.65
CA SER A 30 1.82 -10.03 -15.87
C SER A 30 1.83 -8.57 -15.42
N SER A 31 2.87 -7.80 -15.72
CA SER A 31 2.86 -6.35 -15.49
C SER A 31 1.85 -5.64 -16.38
N VAL A 32 1.32 -4.56 -15.88
CA VAL A 32 0.42 -3.69 -16.63
C VAL A 32 1.25 -2.68 -17.42
N LEU A 33 1.06 -2.67 -18.74
CA LEU A 33 1.57 -1.62 -19.62
C LEU A 33 0.48 -0.56 -19.74
N SER A 34 0.78 0.65 -19.28
CA SER A 34 -0.22 1.70 -19.10
C SER A 34 -0.69 2.28 -20.40
N ASP A 35 -1.99 2.47 -20.56
CA ASP A 35 -2.58 3.33 -21.59
C ASP A 35 -2.45 4.79 -21.14
N LEU A 36 -1.90 5.63 -22.00
CA LEU A 36 -1.66 7.04 -21.74
C LEU A 36 -2.81 7.93 -22.26
N SER A 37 -3.84 7.34 -22.87
CA SER A 37 -5.06 8.02 -23.26
C SER A 37 -6.04 8.16 -22.09
N ASP A 38 -7.08 8.97 -22.27
CA ASP A 38 -8.15 9.15 -21.28
C ASP A 38 -9.04 7.91 -21.10
N ASN A 39 -8.87 6.85 -21.92
CA ASN A 39 -9.76 5.69 -21.92
C ASN A 39 -9.30 4.57 -20.97
N ASP A 40 -8.07 4.61 -20.50
CA ASP A 40 -7.46 3.62 -19.60
C ASP A 40 -7.64 2.16 -20.05
N PHE A 41 -7.08 1.82 -21.19
CA PHE A 41 -7.05 0.45 -21.74
C PHE A 41 -5.66 -0.19 -21.60
N PRO A 42 -5.24 -0.61 -20.39
CA PRO A 42 -3.92 -1.18 -20.18
C PRO A 42 -3.76 -2.53 -20.87
N LEU A 43 -2.53 -2.82 -21.30
CA LEU A 43 -2.13 -4.14 -21.75
C LEU A 43 -1.52 -4.93 -20.58
N ILE A 44 -1.48 -6.23 -20.73
CA ILE A 44 -0.78 -7.14 -19.83
C ILE A 44 0.42 -7.70 -20.58
N MET A 45 1.62 -7.56 -20.02
CA MET A 45 2.82 -8.13 -20.59
C MET A 45 2.91 -9.64 -20.32
N GLY A 46 3.26 -10.42 -21.34
CA GLY A 46 3.52 -11.85 -21.26
C GLY A 46 5.00 -12.18 -21.25
N GLN A 47 5.33 -13.47 -21.23
CA GLN A 47 6.72 -13.95 -21.30
C GLN A 47 7.40 -13.67 -22.64
N GLY A 48 6.62 -13.45 -23.69
CA GLY A 48 7.10 -13.11 -25.02
C GLY A 48 7.42 -11.62 -25.20
N GLY A 49 7.28 -10.79 -24.16
CA GLY A 49 7.54 -9.37 -24.18
C GLY A 49 8.66 -8.94 -23.24
N LYS A 50 9.42 -7.94 -23.63
CA LYS A 50 10.46 -7.31 -22.82
C LYS A 50 10.47 -5.81 -23.03
N ILE A 51 10.61 -5.04 -21.95
CA ILE A 51 10.85 -3.60 -22.05
C ILE A 51 12.33 -3.34 -22.25
N VAL A 52 12.65 -2.59 -23.30
CA VAL A 52 14.01 -2.27 -23.74
C VAL A 52 14.15 -0.75 -23.91
N LYS A 53 15.38 -0.26 -24.15
CA LYS A 53 15.57 1.17 -24.44
C LYS A 53 14.86 1.57 -25.73
N GLY A 54 13.97 2.55 -25.63
CA GLY A 54 13.13 3.07 -26.71
C GLY A 54 13.69 4.28 -27.45
N ARG A 55 12.85 4.85 -28.32
CA ARG A 55 13.05 6.14 -28.98
C ARG A 55 12.85 7.28 -27.99
N PHE A 56 11.76 7.20 -27.23
CA PHE A 56 11.34 8.18 -26.24
C PHE A 56 11.17 7.46 -24.90
N GLY A 57 12.23 7.24 -24.16
CA GLY A 57 12.20 6.46 -22.94
C GLY A 57 12.45 4.99 -23.17
N ASN A 58 11.46 4.13 -22.97
CA ASN A 58 11.54 2.70 -23.18
C ASN A 58 10.59 2.23 -24.30
N ALA A 59 10.66 0.98 -24.68
CA ALA A 59 9.92 0.38 -25.79
C ALA A 59 9.61 -1.09 -25.52
N LEU A 60 8.56 -1.63 -26.14
CA LEU A 60 8.25 -3.05 -26.13
C LEU A 60 9.04 -3.78 -27.24
N SER A 61 9.68 -4.87 -26.89
CA SER A 61 10.30 -5.83 -27.83
C SER A 61 9.70 -7.22 -27.60
N ALA A 62 9.42 -7.93 -28.69
CA ALA A 62 9.12 -9.36 -28.59
C ALA A 62 10.44 -10.12 -28.38
N VAL A 63 10.41 -11.12 -27.52
CA VAL A 63 11.53 -12.00 -27.24
C VAL A 63 11.05 -13.45 -27.31
N GLU A 64 11.96 -14.39 -27.59
CA GLU A 64 11.61 -15.78 -27.38
C GLU A 64 11.28 -15.98 -25.91
N PRO A 65 10.12 -16.60 -25.60
CA PRO A 65 9.80 -16.91 -24.23
C PRO A 65 10.93 -17.72 -23.65
N GLN A 66 11.53 -17.24 -22.60
CA GLN A 66 12.49 -18.04 -21.87
C GLN A 66 11.70 -19.24 -21.33
N THR A 67 11.95 -20.41 -21.90
CA THR A 67 11.65 -21.65 -21.21
C THR A 67 12.47 -21.58 -19.95
N MET A 68 11.84 -21.33 -18.83
CA MET A 68 12.50 -21.59 -17.57
C MET A 68 12.67 -23.12 -17.55
N ASP A 69 13.83 -23.60 -17.93
CA ASP A 69 14.23 -24.97 -17.70
C ASP A 69 14.38 -25.13 -16.19
N TYR A 70 13.28 -25.37 -15.54
CA TYR A 70 13.33 -25.84 -14.17
C TYR A 70 14.04 -27.19 -14.18
N PRO A 71 15.02 -27.44 -13.32
CA PRO A 71 15.63 -28.75 -13.17
C PRO A 71 14.51 -29.79 -12.98
N GLU A 72 14.70 -30.96 -13.59
CA GLU A 72 13.77 -32.07 -13.50
C GLU A 72 13.45 -32.38 -12.03
N GLY A 73 12.22 -32.17 -11.58
CA GLY A 73 11.79 -32.24 -10.17
C GLY A 73 11.47 -30.90 -9.51
N GLU A 74 11.89 -29.77 -10.03
CA GLU A 74 11.56 -28.42 -9.52
C GLU A 74 10.31 -27.81 -10.16
N ALA A 75 9.70 -28.48 -11.14
CA ALA A 75 8.36 -28.17 -11.65
C ALA A 75 7.27 -28.12 -10.55
N ARG A 76 7.63 -28.45 -9.32
CA ARG A 76 6.78 -28.34 -8.12
C ARG A 76 6.46 -26.90 -7.72
N PHE A 77 7.14 -25.91 -8.25
CA PHE A 77 6.76 -24.52 -8.08
C PHE A 77 5.53 -24.13 -8.92
N GLY A 78 4.75 -25.13 -9.29
CA GLY A 78 3.32 -25.04 -9.44
C GLY A 78 2.79 -24.23 -10.62
N LEU A 79 3.63 -23.87 -11.57
CA LEU A 79 3.18 -23.10 -12.71
C LEU A 79 2.60 -23.98 -13.84
N ALA A 80 2.97 -25.26 -13.89
CA ALA A 80 2.57 -26.15 -14.98
C ALA A 80 1.36 -27.06 -14.68
N GLU A 81 1.04 -27.35 -13.43
CA GLU A 81 0.15 -28.46 -13.09
C GLU A 81 -0.85 -28.23 -11.96
N ILE A 82 -1.32 -27.02 -11.73
CA ILE A 82 -2.52 -26.88 -10.88
C ILE A 82 -3.71 -27.21 -11.77
N PRO A 83 -4.39 -28.37 -11.57
CA PRO A 83 -5.59 -28.69 -12.32
C PRO A 83 -6.61 -27.57 -12.10
N VAL A 84 -7.06 -27.00 -13.21
CA VAL A 84 -8.19 -26.06 -13.17
C VAL A 84 -9.42 -26.85 -12.73
N PRO A 85 -10.06 -26.54 -11.59
CA PRO A 85 -11.28 -27.23 -11.20
C PRO A 85 -12.32 -27.10 -12.30
N GLU A 86 -12.98 -28.20 -12.60
CA GLU A 86 -14.03 -28.27 -13.61
C GLU A 86 -15.06 -27.15 -13.39
N GLY A 87 -15.28 -26.30 -14.40
CA GLY A 87 -16.20 -25.17 -14.34
C GLY A 87 -15.59 -23.81 -13.95
N ARG A 88 -14.27 -23.67 -13.75
CA ARG A 88 -13.59 -22.37 -13.65
C ARG A 88 -12.82 -22.07 -14.94
N THR A 89 -13.20 -21.00 -15.60
CA THR A 89 -12.41 -20.43 -16.69
C THR A 89 -11.06 -19.94 -16.15
N GLN A 90 -10.03 -20.60 -16.59
CA GLN A 90 -8.60 -20.30 -16.44
C GLN A 90 -8.11 -19.75 -15.09
N ASN A 91 -7.19 -20.49 -14.49
CA ASN A 91 -6.37 -20.06 -13.38
C ASN A 91 -5.58 -18.79 -13.78
N PRO A 92 -5.57 -17.70 -12.98
CA PRO A 92 -4.72 -16.53 -13.23
C PRO A 92 -3.25 -16.87 -13.46
N MET A 93 -2.80 -18.01 -12.97
CA MET A 93 -1.44 -18.52 -13.14
C MET A 93 -1.10 -18.98 -14.56
N THR A 94 -2.09 -19.26 -15.43
CA THR A 94 -1.83 -19.56 -16.84
C THR A 94 -1.27 -18.38 -17.62
N TRP A 95 -1.44 -17.18 -17.12
CA TRP A 95 -0.93 -15.97 -17.75
C TRP A 95 0.59 -15.86 -17.69
N MET A 96 1.19 -16.43 -16.68
CA MET A 96 2.64 -16.40 -16.49
C MET A 96 3.39 -17.28 -17.48
N ASN A 97 2.76 -18.37 -17.87
CA ASN A 97 3.25 -19.23 -18.96
C ASN A 97 2.81 -18.73 -20.33
N ALA A 98 2.06 -17.63 -20.39
CA ALA A 98 1.57 -17.11 -21.65
C ALA A 98 2.69 -16.44 -22.44
N ARG A 99 2.92 -16.96 -23.65
CA ARG A 99 4.02 -16.55 -24.53
C ARG A 99 3.73 -15.31 -25.37
N PHE A 100 2.64 -14.58 -25.11
CA PHE A 100 2.38 -13.32 -25.78
C PHE A 100 3.37 -12.23 -25.30
N ALA A 101 3.53 -11.17 -26.10
CA ALA A 101 4.35 -10.03 -25.68
C ALA A 101 3.53 -9.05 -24.84
N ALA A 102 2.41 -8.56 -25.36
CA ALA A 102 1.44 -7.77 -24.61
C ALA A 102 0.01 -8.08 -25.09
N LEU A 103 -0.93 -8.19 -24.19
CA LEU A 103 -2.27 -8.66 -24.46
C LEU A 103 -3.33 -7.90 -23.65
N MET A 104 -4.51 -7.70 -24.28
CA MET A 104 -5.74 -7.29 -23.62
C MET A 104 -6.86 -8.22 -24.05
N THR A 105 -7.65 -8.73 -23.09
CA THR A 105 -8.85 -9.52 -23.41
C THR A 105 -10.01 -9.17 -22.49
N ASN A 106 -11.23 -9.43 -22.95
CA ASN A 106 -12.43 -9.33 -22.13
C ASN A 106 -12.59 -10.58 -21.23
N GLY A 107 -12.33 -11.78 -21.76
CA GLY A 107 -12.56 -13.04 -21.05
C GLY A 107 -11.55 -13.34 -19.96
N GLU A 108 -10.27 -13.10 -20.22
CA GLU A 108 -9.19 -13.40 -19.27
C GLU A 108 -9.02 -12.31 -18.20
N ASN A 109 -9.45 -11.10 -18.49
CA ASN A 109 -9.45 -10.02 -17.49
C ASN A 109 -10.82 -9.89 -16.81
N HIS A 110 -11.20 -10.92 -16.05
CA HIS A 110 -12.48 -10.94 -15.35
C HIS A 110 -12.66 -9.78 -14.36
N LEU A 111 -11.58 -9.25 -13.79
CA LEU A 111 -11.64 -8.09 -12.91
C LEU A 111 -12.02 -6.84 -13.69
N ARG A 112 -11.46 -6.64 -14.88
CA ARG A 112 -11.82 -5.54 -15.76
C ARG A 112 -13.30 -5.63 -16.18
N LYS A 113 -13.77 -6.82 -16.53
CA LYS A 113 -15.19 -7.07 -16.82
C LYS A 113 -16.07 -6.80 -15.58
N GLN A 114 -15.61 -7.17 -14.39
CA GLN A 114 -16.34 -6.94 -13.14
C GLN A 114 -16.46 -5.45 -12.81
N VAL A 115 -15.45 -4.64 -13.08
CA VAL A 115 -15.50 -3.19 -12.83
C VAL A 115 -16.19 -2.40 -13.94
N GLY A 116 -16.65 -3.07 -15.02
CA GLY A 116 -17.43 -2.45 -16.08
C GLY A 116 -16.64 -1.64 -17.11
N TYR A 117 -15.33 -1.78 -17.18
CA TYR A 117 -14.53 -1.15 -18.22
C TYR A 117 -14.76 -1.86 -19.57
N PRO A 118 -15.23 -1.14 -20.61
CA PRO A 118 -15.43 -1.73 -21.91
C PRO A 118 -14.09 -2.08 -22.57
N HIS A 119 -14.03 -3.19 -23.29
CA HIS A 119 -12.89 -3.50 -24.13
C HIS A 119 -12.90 -2.60 -25.39
N PRO A 120 -11.74 -2.08 -25.87
CA PRO A 120 -11.70 -1.17 -27.01
C PRO A 120 -12.30 -1.75 -28.30
N THR A 121 -12.25 -3.07 -28.52
CA THR A 121 -12.90 -3.71 -29.69
C THR A 121 -14.41 -3.54 -29.70
N GLN A 122 -15.04 -3.38 -28.53
CA GLN A 122 -16.48 -3.13 -28.43
C GLN A 122 -16.86 -1.73 -28.90
N THR A 123 -15.97 -0.76 -28.77
CA THR A 123 -16.26 0.66 -29.02
C THR A 123 -15.47 1.26 -30.17
N SER A 124 -14.17 1.00 -30.27
CA SER A 124 -13.26 1.84 -31.04
C SER A 124 -12.24 1.09 -31.90
N LEU A 125 -11.94 -0.18 -31.62
CA LEU A 125 -10.95 -0.97 -32.38
C LEU A 125 -11.57 -1.96 -33.38
N ASN A 126 -12.84 -1.85 -33.69
CA ASN A 126 -13.44 -2.55 -34.81
C ASN A 126 -13.17 -1.79 -36.12
N LEU A 127 -11.93 -1.89 -36.59
CA LEU A 127 -11.32 -1.01 -37.59
C LEU A 127 -12.01 -1.02 -38.98
N GLY A 128 -12.93 -1.95 -39.22
CA GLY A 128 -13.75 -1.96 -40.44
C GLY A 128 -14.93 -1.00 -40.45
N LYS A 129 -15.28 -0.37 -39.33
CA LYS A 129 -16.49 0.44 -39.15
C LYS A 129 -16.31 1.93 -39.42
N PHE A 130 -15.12 2.48 -39.15
CA PHE A 130 -14.88 3.92 -39.15
C PHE A 130 -13.46 4.26 -39.66
N ASP A 131 -13.23 5.54 -39.85
CA ASP A 131 -11.91 6.07 -40.17
C ASP A 131 -11.00 5.91 -38.96
N TRP A 132 -9.74 5.58 -39.21
CA TRP A 132 -8.76 5.40 -38.14
C TRP A 132 -7.33 5.66 -38.61
N SER A 133 -6.46 5.95 -37.63
CA SER A 133 -5.01 5.99 -37.80
C SER A 133 -4.34 5.16 -36.71
N VAL A 134 -3.35 4.38 -37.10
CA VAL A 134 -2.45 3.66 -36.21
C VAL A 134 -1.05 4.10 -36.51
N GLU A 135 -0.32 4.53 -35.51
CA GLU A 135 1.04 4.96 -35.65
C GLU A 135 1.91 4.49 -34.50
N PHE A 136 3.19 4.30 -34.78
CA PHE A 136 4.19 3.85 -33.81
C PHE A 136 5.60 4.13 -34.35
N TRP A 137 6.55 4.15 -33.43
CA TRP A 137 7.96 4.08 -33.81
C TRP A 137 8.40 2.61 -33.82
N TYR A 138 9.10 2.23 -34.87
CA TYR A 138 9.59 0.88 -35.07
C TYR A 138 11.11 0.89 -35.30
N LYS A 139 11.81 -0.01 -34.63
CA LYS A 139 13.22 -0.30 -34.82
C LYS A 139 13.39 -1.76 -35.18
N PRO A 140 13.74 -2.10 -36.41
CA PRO A 140 13.98 -3.49 -36.81
C PRO A 140 15.23 -4.04 -36.09
N ALA A 141 15.25 -5.37 -35.89
CA ALA A 141 16.40 -6.10 -35.33
C ALA A 141 16.51 -7.47 -35.98
N GLY A 142 17.73 -7.82 -36.39
CA GLY A 142 18.04 -9.14 -36.98
C GLY A 142 17.34 -9.43 -38.31
N ASP A 143 17.52 -10.64 -38.82
CA ASP A 143 16.80 -11.16 -39.99
C ASP A 143 15.42 -11.66 -39.57
N ASN A 144 14.44 -11.40 -40.42
CA ASN A 144 13.06 -11.79 -40.22
C ASN A 144 12.66 -12.79 -41.32
N ASP A 145 12.75 -14.07 -41.04
CA ASP A 145 12.44 -15.12 -42.01
C ASP A 145 10.94 -15.37 -42.16
N GLU A 146 10.14 -14.95 -41.18
CA GLU A 146 8.69 -15.07 -41.14
C GLU A 146 8.02 -13.70 -40.93
N TYR A 147 6.68 -13.67 -40.94
CA TYR A 147 5.92 -12.48 -40.59
C TYR A 147 6.09 -12.14 -39.10
N GLY A 148 6.40 -10.87 -38.80
CA GLY A 148 6.41 -10.37 -37.43
C GLY A 148 5.16 -9.54 -37.15
N VAL A 149 4.31 -9.95 -36.22
CA VAL A 149 3.04 -9.26 -35.93
C VAL A 149 3.29 -7.98 -35.13
N VAL A 150 2.81 -6.85 -35.63
CA VAL A 150 2.77 -5.58 -34.91
C VAL A 150 1.59 -5.58 -33.94
N PHE A 151 0.38 -5.80 -34.45
CA PHE A 151 -0.80 -6.00 -33.63
C PHE A 151 -1.79 -6.96 -34.30
N GLU A 152 -2.60 -7.61 -33.46
CA GLU A 152 -3.72 -8.44 -33.90
C GLU A 152 -4.95 -8.19 -33.04
N ILE A 153 -6.09 -7.99 -33.69
CA ILE A 153 -7.39 -7.83 -33.04
C ILE A 153 -8.27 -9.01 -33.49
N GLY A 154 -8.89 -9.68 -32.50
CA GLY A 154 -9.84 -10.76 -32.73
C GLY A 154 -11.15 -10.54 -31.97
N THR A 155 -12.22 -11.13 -32.48
CA THR A 155 -13.55 -11.11 -31.85
C THR A 155 -13.93 -12.51 -31.41
N GLY A 156 -13.95 -12.75 -30.11
CA GLY A 156 -14.16 -14.05 -29.49
C GLY A 156 -12.86 -14.71 -29.00
N PRO A 157 -12.89 -15.98 -28.60
CA PRO A 157 -11.74 -16.71 -28.10
C PRO A 157 -10.55 -16.66 -29.06
N ARG A 158 -9.36 -16.64 -28.55
CA ARG A 158 -8.12 -16.69 -29.34
C ARG A 158 -8.04 -17.99 -30.12
N ALA A 159 -8.29 -17.90 -31.41
CA ALA A 159 -8.24 -19.02 -32.35
C ALA A 159 -7.96 -18.50 -33.77
N GLU A 160 -7.42 -19.35 -34.62
CA GLU A 160 -7.12 -18.99 -36.01
C GLU A 160 -8.34 -18.43 -36.77
N ASN A 161 -9.52 -18.83 -36.36
CA ASN A 161 -10.77 -18.46 -37.01
C ASN A 161 -11.40 -17.15 -36.52
N ASN A 162 -10.82 -16.48 -35.51
CA ASN A 162 -11.42 -15.31 -34.88
C ASN A 162 -10.68 -14.00 -35.19
N LEU A 163 -9.79 -14.03 -36.17
CA LEU A 163 -9.07 -12.85 -36.63
C LEU A 163 -10.03 -11.79 -37.21
N LEU A 164 -9.97 -10.58 -36.72
CA LEU A 164 -10.63 -9.42 -37.31
C LEU A 164 -9.66 -8.61 -38.16
N THR A 165 -8.54 -8.17 -37.58
CA THR A 165 -7.51 -7.38 -38.25
C THR A 165 -6.14 -7.70 -37.67
N ARG A 166 -5.15 -7.89 -38.55
CA ARG A 166 -3.74 -8.10 -38.17
C ARG A 166 -2.85 -7.23 -39.06
N LEU A 167 -1.93 -6.47 -38.45
CA LEU A 167 -0.85 -5.81 -39.14
C LEU A 167 0.47 -6.54 -38.81
N ALA A 168 1.21 -6.89 -39.84
CA ALA A 168 2.50 -7.59 -39.65
C ALA A 168 3.57 -7.04 -40.57
N VAL A 169 4.82 -7.09 -40.13
CA VAL A 169 6.04 -6.85 -40.91
C VAL A 169 6.31 -8.08 -41.77
N LYS A 170 6.64 -7.90 -43.03
CA LYS A 170 7.00 -8.99 -43.97
C LYS A 170 8.41 -9.50 -43.72
N PRO A 171 8.69 -10.75 -44.14
CA PRO A 171 10.05 -11.28 -44.14
C PRO A 171 11.03 -10.32 -44.82
N GLY A 172 12.25 -10.28 -44.31
CA GLY A 172 13.29 -9.37 -44.81
C GLY A 172 13.01 -7.89 -44.62
N HIS A 173 12.06 -7.54 -43.76
CA HIS A 173 11.59 -6.16 -43.57
C HIS A 173 11.13 -5.46 -44.88
N GLU A 174 10.63 -6.24 -45.87
CA GLU A 174 10.20 -5.72 -47.20
C GLU A 174 8.85 -5.00 -47.18
N GLY A 175 8.48 -4.40 -46.07
CA GLY A 175 7.22 -3.69 -45.85
C GLY A 175 6.27 -4.42 -44.91
N PHE A 176 4.97 -4.13 -45.08
CA PHE A 176 3.93 -4.66 -44.19
C PHE A 176 2.87 -5.46 -44.97
N VAL A 177 2.11 -6.25 -44.21
CA VAL A 177 0.89 -6.90 -44.70
C VAL A 177 -0.23 -6.66 -43.71
N LEU A 178 -1.39 -6.24 -44.22
CA LEU A 178 -2.61 -6.07 -43.45
C LEU A 178 -3.59 -7.19 -43.78
N PHE A 179 -3.96 -7.98 -42.80
CA PHE A 179 -4.96 -9.05 -42.93
C PHE A 179 -6.34 -8.55 -42.48
N SER A 180 -7.39 -9.01 -43.13
CA SER A 180 -8.77 -8.71 -42.79
C SER A 180 -9.64 -9.96 -42.73
N GLY A 181 -10.07 -10.32 -41.53
CA GLY A 181 -10.96 -11.45 -41.23
C GLY A 181 -10.39 -12.82 -41.58
N MET A 182 -11.16 -13.83 -41.27
CA MET A 182 -10.81 -15.27 -41.35
C MET A 182 -10.54 -15.76 -42.79
N SER A 183 -10.98 -15.05 -43.80
CA SER A 183 -10.89 -15.47 -45.20
C SER A 183 -9.52 -15.26 -45.83
N GLY A 184 -8.51 -14.91 -45.07
CA GLY A 184 -7.13 -14.70 -45.54
C GLY A 184 -6.97 -13.53 -46.52
N LYS A 185 -7.93 -12.59 -46.60
CA LYS A 185 -7.76 -11.40 -47.42
C LYS A 185 -6.63 -10.57 -46.83
N GLN A 186 -5.63 -10.30 -47.64
CA GLN A 186 -4.45 -9.55 -47.26
C GLN A 186 -4.18 -8.41 -48.24
N LEU A 187 -3.63 -7.31 -47.73
CA LEU A 187 -3.09 -6.22 -48.50
C LEU A 187 -1.58 -6.13 -48.28
N ASN A 188 -0.81 -6.37 -49.33
CA ASN A 188 0.63 -6.10 -49.29
C ASN A 188 0.89 -4.59 -49.34
N ILE A 189 1.69 -4.09 -48.44
CA ILE A 189 2.04 -2.67 -48.30
C ILE A 189 3.57 -2.59 -48.43
N PRO A 190 4.09 -2.36 -49.64
CA PRO A 190 5.53 -2.13 -49.82
C PRO A 190 5.93 -0.90 -49.03
N SER A 191 7.03 -1.01 -48.33
CA SER A 191 7.54 0.06 -47.48
C SER A 191 9.07 -0.03 -47.39
N ARG A 192 9.71 1.10 -47.40
CA ARG A 192 11.14 1.18 -47.18
C ARG A 192 11.37 1.34 -45.66
N ILE A 193 11.33 0.22 -44.94
CA ILE A 193 11.69 0.20 -43.53
C ILE A 193 13.21 0.38 -43.48
N PRO A 194 13.75 1.33 -42.71
CA PRO A 194 15.21 1.46 -42.55
C PRO A 194 15.82 0.20 -41.96
N ASP A 195 16.96 -0.24 -42.44
CA ASP A 195 17.68 -1.43 -41.96
C ASP A 195 18.13 -1.30 -40.50
N SER A 196 18.22 -0.09 -39.98
CA SER A 196 18.62 0.20 -38.61
C SER A 196 18.05 1.52 -38.13
N GLY A 197 17.98 1.69 -36.81
CA GLY A 197 17.47 2.90 -36.18
C GLY A 197 15.94 2.93 -36.07
N TRP A 198 15.44 3.99 -35.50
CA TRP A 198 14.00 4.19 -35.30
C TRP A 198 13.39 4.91 -36.48
N ALA A 199 12.26 4.42 -36.97
CA ALA A 199 11.45 5.06 -37.99
C ALA A 199 9.99 5.13 -37.54
N HIS A 200 9.37 6.25 -37.83
CA HIS A 200 7.93 6.43 -37.56
C HIS A 200 7.12 5.78 -38.66
N MET A 201 6.15 4.95 -38.27
CA MET A 201 5.20 4.27 -39.14
C MET A 201 3.81 4.79 -38.87
N ALA A 202 3.07 5.15 -39.90
CA ALA A 202 1.65 5.49 -39.77
C ALA A 202 0.82 4.82 -40.85
N PHE A 203 -0.32 4.25 -40.44
CA PHE A 203 -1.31 3.62 -41.27
C PHE A 203 -2.63 4.36 -41.08
N VAL A 204 -3.20 4.87 -42.18
CA VAL A 204 -4.41 5.70 -42.16
C VAL A 204 -5.48 5.08 -43.06
N TYR A 205 -6.61 4.71 -42.46
CA TYR A 205 -7.72 4.12 -43.18
C TYR A 205 -8.91 5.05 -43.23
N THR A 206 -9.46 5.23 -44.45
CA THR A 206 -10.70 5.95 -44.67
C THR A 206 -11.81 4.96 -45.05
N ALA A 207 -12.74 4.72 -44.14
CA ALA A 207 -13.79 3.70 -44.27
C ALA A 207 -14.73 3.98 -45.43
N LYS A 208 -15.13 5.23 -45.66
CA LYS A 208 -15.99 5.65 -46.78
C LYS A 208 -15.36 5.36 -48.15
N LYS A 209 -14.07 5.62 -48.29
CA LYS A 209 -13.31 5.36 -49.51
C LYS A 209 -12.78 3.91 -49.55
N LYS A 210 -12.77 3.20 -48.44
CA LYS A 210 -12.14 1.88 -48.27
C LYS A 210 -10.68 1.89 -48.74
N GLN A 211 -9.94 2.91 -48.31
CA GLN A 211 -8.56 3.17 -48.71
C GLN A 211 -7.64 3.19 -47.49
N LEU A 212 -6.47 2.57 -47.67
CA LEU A 212 -5.38 2.63 -46.72
C LEU A 212 -4.22 3.43 -47.30
N SER A 213 -3.72 4.39 -46.55
CA SER A 213 -2.48 5.12 -46.78
C SER A 213 -1.43 4.66 -45.78
N HIS A 214 -0.18 4.62 -46.18
CA HIS A 214 0.94 4.26 -45.34
C HIS A 214 2.07 5.30 -45.46
N TYR A 215 2.59 5.72 -44.31
CA TYR A 215 3.63 6.72 -44.20
C TYR A 215 4.83 6.16 -43.43
N VAL A 216 6.04 6.51 -43.88
CA VAL A 216 7.29 6.27 -43.18
C VAL A 216 7.97 7.62 -42.94
N ASN A 217 8.31 7.90 -41.67
CA ASN A 217 8.85 9.20 -41.27
C ASN A 217 8.05 10.38 -41.82
N GLY A 218 6.71 10.26 -41.81
CA GLY A 218 5.78 11.26 -42.28
C GLY A 218 5.65 11.42 -43.81
N ARG A 219 6.32 10.56 -44.59
CA ARG A 219 6.25 10.56 -46.05
C ARG A 219 5.38 9.44 -46.57
N LEU A 220 4.41 9.77 -47.40
CA LEU A 220 3.52 8.81 -48.08
C LEU A 220 4.37 7.86 -48.95
N GLN A 221 4.24 6.57 -48.75
CA GLN A 221 5.07 5.57 -49.46
C GLN A 221 4.54 5.23 -50.83
N GLU A 222 3.23 5.04 -50.93
CA GLU A 222 2.53 4.78 -52.19
C GLU A 222 1.16 5.44 -52.16
N LEU A 223 0.53 5.59 -53.35
CA LEU A 223 -0.85 6.07 -53.43
C LEU A 223 -1.80 5.15 -52.64
N PRO A 224 -2.85 5.71 -52.00
CA PRO A 224 -3.77 4.95 -51.18
C PRO A 224 -4.36 3.74 -51.90
N LYS A 225 -4.25 2.56 -51.29
CA LYS A 225 -4.72 1.31 -51.85
C LYS A 225 -6.16 1.03 -51.41
N LYS A 226 -7.00 0.57 -52.34
CA LYS A 226 -8.37 0.11 -52.01
C LYS A 226 -8.33 -1.23 -51.32
N PHE A 227 -8.82 -1.28 -50.10
CA PHE A 227 -8.92 -2.48 -49.31
C PHE A 227 -10.11 -2.40 -48.36
N ARG A 228 -10.94 -3.43 -48.34
CA ARG A 228 -12.10 -3.49 -47.44
C ARG A 228 -11.77 -4.29 -46.21
N LEU A 229 -11.69 -3.60 -45.10
CA LEU A 229 -11.61 -4.24 -43.79
C LEU A 229 -12.96 -4.82 -43.37
N LYS A 230 -12.93 -5.98 -42.74
CA LYS A 230 -14.12 -6.66 -42.23
C LYS A 230 -14.48 -6.06 -40.88
N SER A 231 -15.76 -5.87 -40.62
CA SER A 231 -16.34 -5.47 -39.37
C SER A 231 -17.17 -6.65 -38.82
N LEU A 232 -16.94 -7.04 -37.55
CA LEU A 232 -17.68 -8.10 -36.88
C LEU A 232 -18.35 -7.53 -35.63
N PRO A 233 -19.46 -8.12 -35.17
CA PRO A 233 -19.97 -7.82 -33.84
C PRO A 233 -18.92 -8.12 -32.76
N PRO A 234 -18.85 -7.32 -31.69
CA PRO A 234 -18.01 -7.66 -30.54
C PRO A 234 -18.39 -9.01 -29.96
N GLY A 235 -17.37 -9.77 -29.52
CA GLY A 235 -17.54 -11.03 -28.83
C GLY A 235 -17.35 -10.87 -27.30
N ASP A 236 -17.67 -11.91 -26.55
CA ASP A 236 -17.48 -11.91 -25.10
C ASP A 236 -16.01 -12.05 -24.69
N GLU A 237 -15.17 -12.60 -25.58
CA GLU A 237 -13.75 -12.86 -25.32
C GLU A 237 -12.84 -12.14 -26.34
N ASP A 238 -13.23 -10.95 -26.76
CA ASP A 238 -12.43 -10.15 -27.69
C ASP A 238 -11.02 -9.91 -27.14
N TYR A 239 -10.04 -9.90 -28.04
CA TYR A 239 -8.64 -9.68 -27.68
C TYR A 239 -7.92 -8.72 -28.62
N LEU A 240 -6.88 -8.08 -28.06
CA LEU A 240 -5.87 -7.33 -28.79
C LEU A 240 -4.49 -7.84 -28.34
N SER A 241 -3.70 -8.35 -29.26
CA SER A 241 -2.33 -8.79 -29.05
C SER A 241 -1.34 -7.85 -29.74
N ILE A 242 -0.27 -7.48 -29.07
CA ILE A 242 0.81 -6.61 -29.57
C ILE A 242 2.11 -7.41 -29.64
N ALA A 243 2.88 -7.19 -30.71
CA ALA A 243 4.18 -7.77 -31.00
C ALA A 243 4.21 -9.32 -31.14
N ARG A 244 3.05 -9.98 -31.06
CA ARG A 244 2.79 -11.39 -31.42
C ARG A 244 1.33 -11.56 -31.80
N ASP A 245 0.99 -12.64 -32.50
CA ASP A 245 -0.41 -12.98 -32.77
C ASP A 245 -1.12 -13.55 -31.51
N GLY A 246 -2.45 -13.68 -31.61
CA GLY A 246 -3.27 -14.18 -30.52
C GLY A 246 -2.99 -15.64 -30.14
N LEU A 247 -2.30 -16.41 -31.01
CA LEU A 247 -1.85 -17.78 -30.73
C LEU A 247 -0.38 -17.85 -30.29
N TRP A 248 0.23 -16.69 -29.98
CA TRP A 248 1.60 -16.54 -29.46
C TRP A 248 2.70 -16.90 -30.47
N LYS A 249 2.36 -16.93 -31.73
CA LYS A 249 3.27 -17.15 -32.86
C LYS A 249 3.70 -15.82 -33.46
N HIS A 250 4.57 -15.87 -34.47
CA HIS A 250 4.99 -14.74 -35.30
C HIS A 250 5.46 -13.52 -34.48
N PRO A 251 6.49 -13.67 -33.64
CA PRO A 251 7.04 -12.54 -32.87
C PRO A 251 7.52 -11.43 -33.81
N LEU A 252 7.27 -10.19 -33.40
CA LEU A 252 7.84 -9.04 -34.09
C LEU A 252 9.36 -8.99 -33.89
N THR A 253 10.11 -9.00 -34.99
CA THR A 253 11.55 -8.87 -34.94
C THR A 253 11.93 -7.39 -34.87
N GLY A 254 12.16 -6.90 -33.64
CA GLY A 254 12.44 -5.49 -33.38
C GLY A 254 11.71 -4.95 -32.16
N SER A 255 11.62 -3.63 -32.07
CA SER A 255 11.01 -2.94 -30.94
C SER A 255 9.98 -1.91 -31.43
N ILE A 256 8.92 -1.73 -30.64
CA ILE A 256 7.85 -0.74 -30.85
C ILE A 256 7.86 0.24 -29.69
N ASP A 257 7.68 1.52 -30.02
CA ASP A 257 7.57 2.61 -29.09
C ASP A 257 6.40 3.53 -29.49
N GLU A 258 5.72 4.16 -28.53
CA GLU A 258 4.66 5.14 -28.77
C GLU A 258 3.53 4.63 -29.68
N LEU A 259 3.01 3.42 -29.43
CA LEU A 259 1.91 2.86 -30.23
C LEU A 259 0.58 3.56 -29.91
N ARG A 260 0.03 4.24 -30.91
CA ARG A 260 -1.22 4.99 -30.79
C ARG A 260 -2.27 4.54 -31.79
N PHE A 261 -3.51 4.39 -31.32
CA PHE A 261 -4.70 4.24 -32.14
C PHE A 261 -5.58 5.48 -32.01
N THR A 262 -5.95 6.08 -33.15
CA THR A 262 -6.82 7.25 -33.21
C THR A 262 -8.04 6.93 -34.08
N LYS A 263 -9.23 7.25 -33.56
CA LYS A 263 -10.50 7.07 -34.31
C LYS A 263 -10.75 8.27 -35.23
N ASP A 264 -9.86 8.44 -36.17
CA ASP A 264 -9.93 9.39 -37.28
C ASP A 264 -8.80 9.16 -38.28
N ALA A 265 -8.93 9.61 -39.50
CA ALA A 265 -7.88 9.64 -40.51
C ALA A 265 -7.06 10.95 -40.37
N ILE A 266 -6.11 10.95 -39.39
CA ILE A 266 -5.42 12.18 -38.97
C ILE A 266 -4.34 12.66 -39.96
N TYR A 267 -3.85 11.78 -40.85
CA TYR A 267 -2.82 12.11 -41.81
C TYR A 267 -3.35 11.90 -43.25
N LEU A 268 -3.55 12.97 -43.96
CA LEU A 268 -4.08 12.93 -45.35
C LEU A 268 -3.04 13.35 -46.39
N GLU A 269 -1.92 13.89 -45.92
CA GLU A 269 -0.76 14.37 -46.72
C GLU A 269 0.54 14.10 -45.93
N ASP A 270 1.69 14.41 -46.53
CA ASP A 270 2.99 14.35 -45.86
C ASP A 270 3.00 15.20 -44.60
N PHE A 271 3.61 14.72 -43.54
CA PHE A 271 3.65 15.40 -42.24
C PHE A 271 5.01 15.22 -41.54
N THR A 272 5.27 16.00 -40.53
CA THR A 272 6.40 15.80 -39.63
C THR A 272 5.98 14.81 -38.56
N PRO A 273 6.71 13.68 -38.36
CA PRO A 273 6.41 12.74 -37.32
C PRO A 273 6.36 13.44 -35.95
N PRO A 274 5.36 13.13 -35.12
CA PRO A 274 5.29 13.69 -33.77
C PRO A 274 6.50 13.26 -32.95
N GLY A 275 6.85 14.09 -31.95
CA GLY A 275 7.75 13.66 -30.87
C GLY A 275 7.08 12.63 -29.99
N SER A 276 7.47 12.54 -28.73
CA SER A 276 6.76 11.71 -27.76
C SER A 276 5.31 12.17 -27.61
N HIS A 277 4.36 11.23 -27.70
CA HIS A 277 2.96 11.48 -27.37
C HIS A 277 2.71 11.48 -25.88
N ALA A 278 3.62 10.87 -25.11
CA ALA A 278 3.55 10.89 -23.67
C ALA A 278 3.77 12.31 -23.16
N VAL A 279 2.78 12.86 -22.47
CA VAL A 279 2.99 14.03 -21.64
C VAL A 279 3.90 13.58 -20.50
N ARG A 280 5.21 13.73 -20.67
CA ARG A 280 6.15 13.58 -19.56
C ARG A 280 5.86 14.74 -18.63
N THR A 281 5.15 14.48 -17.58
CA THR A 281 5.25 15.30 -16.38
C THR A 281 6.62 14.98 -15.80
N ASP A 282 7.64 15.73 -16.18
CA ASP A 282 8.79 15.90 -15.32
C ASP A 282 8.22 16.43 -14.01
N VAL A 283 8.10 15.56 -13.05
CA VAL A 283 7.72 15.96 -11.70
C VAL A 283 8.89 16.82 -11.23
N PRO A 284 8.69 18.13 -11.00
CA PRO A 284 9.76 18.95 -10.50
C PRO A 284 10.27 18.31 -9.21
N SER A 285 11.57 18.08 -9.13
CA SER A 285 12.23 17.73 -7.89
C SER A 285 11.88 18.82 -6.88
N ILE A 286 11.00 18.50 -5.95
CA ILE A 286 10.67 19.42 -4.85
C ILE A 286 11.86 19.36 -3.92
N THR A 287 12.69 20.40 -3.96
CA THR A 287 13.58 20.69 -2.84
C THR A 287 12.65 21.13 -1.70
N ALA A 288 12.29 20.17 -0.86
CA ALA A 288 11.61 20.46 0.38
C ALA A 288 12.54 21.39 1.20
N GLU A 289 11.99 22.49 1.69
CA GLU A 289 12.66 23.24 2.75
C GLU A 289 12.97 22.25 3.87
N THR A 290 14.22 22.20 4.29
CA THR A 290 14.74 21.28 5.29
C THR A 290 14.00 21.47 6.59
N THR A 291 13.03 20.64 6.85
CA THR A 291 12.53 20.43 8.21
C THR A 291 13.71 19.92 9.03
N ILE A 292 13.90 20.45 10.22
CA ILE A 292 15.00 20.02 11.10
C ILE A 292 14.78 18.55 11.41
N LYS A 293 15.58 17.68 10.76
CA LYS A 293 15.53 16.24 10.99
C LYS A 293 16.05 15.97 12.41
N LEU A 294 15.22 15.41 13.25
CA LEU A 294 15.64 14.91 14.54
C LEU A 294 16.13 13.47 14.37
N PRO A 295 17.42 13.17 14.63
CA PRO A 295 17.89 11.78 14.55
C PRO A 295 17.10 10.91 15.53
N LEU A 296 16.91 9.64 15.17
CA LEU A 296 16.32 8.66 16.08
C LEU A 296 17.26 8.45 17.28
N LEU A 297 16.73 8.50 18.48
CA LEU A 297 17.52 8.30 19.71
C LEU A 297 17.85 6.82 19.97
N PHE A 298 16.95 5.93 19.56
CA PHE A 298 16.98 4.52 19.93
C PHE A 298 16.93 3.57 18.71
N ALA A 299 17.51 4.01 17.58
CA ALA A 299 17.56 3.16 16.40
C ALA A 299 18.43 1.93 16.62
N GLY A 300 17.94 0.77 16.14
CA GLY A 300 18.67 -0.48 16.11
C GLY A 300 18.78 -1.12 17.48
N ASP A 301 17.78 -1.68 18.05
CA ASP A 301 17.74 -2.60 19.23
C ASP A 301 18.90 -2.47 20.29
N LYS A 302 19.69 -1.43 20.13
CA LYS A 302 20.81 -1.11 21.03
C LYS A 302 20.25 -0.27 22.17
N LYS A 303 20.17 -0.86 23.32
CA LYS A 303 20.14 -0.05 24.55
C LYS A 303 21.26 0.96 24.42
N ALA A 304 20.92 2.25 24.44
CA ALA A 304 21.91 3.32 24.34
C ALA A 304 22.94 3.14 25.47
N ASP A 305 24.15 2.73 25.14
CA ASP A 305 25.23 2.69 26.13
C ASP A 305 25.60 4.14 26.49
N GLY A 306 25.33 4.55 27.70
CA GLY A 306 25.74 5.83 28.22
C GLY A 306 24.60 6.83 28.45
N ILE A 307 24.92 8.12 28.31
CA ILE A 307 24.03 9.25 28.58
C ILE A 307 23.09 9.45 27.39
N VAL A 308 21.78 9.52 27.64
CA VAL A 308 20.77 9.79 26.62
C VAL A 308 20.42 11.27 26.61
N ASP A 309 20.74 11.98 25.53
CA ASP A 309 20.31 13.38 25.35
C ASP A 309 18.89 13.42 24.76
N ILE A 310 17.90 13.49 25.66
CA ILE A 310 16.49 13.51 25.26
C ILE A 310 16.03 14.91 24.82
N GLY A 311 16.83 15.95 25.07
CA GLY A 311 16.44 17.33 24.76
C GLY A 311 15.10 17.71 25.40
N GLY A 312 14.21 18.31 24.62
CA GLY A 312 12.80 18.59 25.00
C GLY A 312 11.81 17.63 24.33
N ARG A 313 12.20 16.40 24.01
CA ARG A 313 11.34 15.42 23.35
C ARG A 313 10.36 14.78 24.33
N LYS A 314 9.11 14.63 23.91
CA LYS A 314 8.17 13.78 24.62
C LYS A 314 8.62 12.32 24.52
N HIS A 315 8.77 11.67 25.66
CA HIS A 315 9.09 10.26 25.74
C HIS A 315 7.90 9.46 26.27
N LEU A 316 7.40 8.51 25.46
CA LEU A 316 6.39 7.55 25.88
C LEU A 316 7.08 6.32 26.47
N PHE A 317 6.59 5.83 27.62
CA PHE A 317 7.07 4.60 28.25
C PHE A 317 6.45 3.36 27.57
N ILE A 318 6.75 3.19 26.29
CA ILE A 318 6.26 2.03 25.51
C ILE A 318 7.19 0.83 25.56
N ASP A 319 8.38 0.99 26.11
CA ASP A 319 9.42 -0.03 26.26
C ASP A 319 10.45 0.39 27.33
N ASP A 320 11.49 -0.40 27.49
CA ASP A 320 12.54 -0.21 28.49
C ASP A 320 13.81 0.50 27.98
N VAL A 321 13.81 1.06 26.77
CA VAL A 321 15.03 1.63 26.15
C VAL A 321 15.64 2.77 26.94
N LEU A 322 14.81 3.60 27.58
CA LEU A 322 15.25 4.70 28.43
C LEU A 322 15.49 4.27 29.90
N LEU A 323 15.13 3.05 30.26
CA LEU A 323 15.18 2.61 31.64
C LEU A 323 16.50 1.91 31.98
N GLN A 324 17.00 2.15 33.16
CA GLN A 324 18.07 1.37 33.77
C GLN A 324 17.50 0.10 34.40
N HIS A 325 16.47 0.25 35.24
CA HIS A 325 15.71 -0.85 35.83
C HIS A 325 14.37 -0.36 36.40
N ILE A 326 13.51 -1.31 36.72
CA ILE A 326 12.26 -1.11 37.45
C ILE A 326 12.20 -2.05 38.64
N GLU A 327 11.58 -1.60 39.72
CA GLU A 327 11.36 -2.38 40.93
C GLU A 327 9.87 -2.39 41.27
N ASP A 328 9.30 -3.58 41.44
CA ASP A 328 7.88 -3.76 41.75
C ASP A 328 6.90 -3.02 40.81
N CYS A 329 7.32 -2.80 39.58
CA CYS A 329 6.53 -2.24 38.47
C CYS A 329 6.57 -3.18 37.26
N HIS A 330 5.63 -3.00 36.33
CA HIS A 330 5.62 -3.76 35.08
C HIS A 330 4.98 -2.97 33.93
N PHE A 331 5.29 -3.34 32.72
CA PHE A 331 4.64 -2.78 31.55
C PHE A 331 3.28 -3.41 31.30
N SER A 332 2.28 -2.60 31.00
CA SER A 332 0.92 -3.02 30.66
C SER A 332 0.46 -2.42 29.35
N VAL A 333 -0.14 -3.24 28.49
CA VAL A 333 -0.91 -2.75 27.35
C VAL A 333 -2.28 -2.26 27.83
N ASN A 334 -2.69 -1.09 27.37
CA ASN A 334 -3.98 -0.52 27.70
C ASN A 334 -4.89 -0.55 26.46
N PRO A 335 -5.79 -1.51 26.36
CA PRO A 335 -6.76 -1.56 25.29
C PRO A 335 -7.68 -0.33 25.29
N PRO A 336 -8.11 0.17 24.12
CA PRO A 336 -9.05 1.27 24.05
C PRO A 336 -10.45 0.85 24.56
N LYS A 337 -11.25 1.82 24.92
CA LYS A 337 -12.65 1.59 25.28
C LYS A 337 -13.52 1.57 24.03
N LEU A 338 -14.44 0.62 23.95
CA LEU A 338 -15.50 0.62 22.96
C LEU A 338 -16.47 1.78 23.26
N ASP A 339 -16.67 2.66 22.29
CA ASP A 339 -17.64 3.75 22.43
C ASP A 339 -18.98 3.37 21.78
N LYS A 340 -19.08 3.34 20.47
CA LYS A 340 -20.32 3.02 19.76
C LYS A 340 -20.12 2.49 18.35
N CYS A 341 -21.16 1.87 17.80
CA CYS A 341 -21.27 1.59 16.39
C CYS A 341 -21.49 2.89 15.61
N VAL A 342 -20.68 3.14 14.59
CA VAL A 342 -20.76 4.33 13.74
C VAL A 342 -21.24 4.02 12.33
N VAL A 343 -21.17 2.77 11.90
CA VAL A 343 -21.76 2.28 10.66
C VAL A 343 -22.34 0.91 10.91
N GLU A 344 -23.69 0.83 10.88
CA GLU A 344 -24.43 -0.40 11.10
C GLU A 344 -24.68 -1.14 9.78
N ASP A 345 -24.73 -2.47 9.87
CA ASP A 345 -25.19 -3.44 8.88
C ASP A 345 -24.91 -3.02 7.44
N ILE A 346 -23.62 -2.99 7.11
CA ILE A 346 -23.19 -2.63 5.78
C ILE A 346 -23.50 -3.79 4.83
N GLN A 347 -24.66 -3.71 4.20
CA GLN A 347 -25.03 -4.66 3.15
C GLN A 347 -24.15 -4.45 1.92
N GLY A 348 -23.64 -5.54 1.37
CA GLY A 348 -22.86 -5.51 0.13
C GLY A 348 -21.37 -5.67 0.33
N ALA A 349 -20.59 -5.10 -0.58
CA ALA A 349 -19.19 -5.38 -0.75
C ALA A 349 -18.22 -4.54 0.11
N PHE A 350 -18.65 -4.09 1.27
CA PHE A 350 -17.76 -3.40 2.20
C PHE A 350 -16.61 -4.33 2.61
N ARG A 351 -15.40 -3.95 2.24
CA ARG A 351 -14.20 -4.72 2.53
C ARG A 351 -13.46 -4.18 3.75
N LYS A 352 -12.83 -5.08 4.47
CA LYS A 352 -12.24 -4.94 5.81
C LYS A 352 -11.02 -4.00 5.91
N HIS A 353 -10.49 -3.53 4.82
CA HIS A 353 -9.28 -2.70 4.82
C HIS A 353 -9.66 -1.22 4.88
N VAL A 354 -10.06 -0.80 6.07
CA VAL A 354 -10.47 0.57 6.34
C VAL A 354 -9.26 1.43 6.67
N SER A 355 -9.23 2.66 6.14
CA SER A 355 -8.33 3.71 6.58
C SER A 355 -9.08 4.98 6.94
N MET A 356 -8.64 5.62 8.02
CA MET A 356 -9.22 6.84 8.57
C MET A 356 -8.21 7.98 8.39
N VAL A 357 -8.64 9.07 7.81
CA VAL A 357 -7.81 10.27 7.61
C VAL A 357 -8.63 11.50 7.98
N GLU A 358 -8.08 12.37 8.78
CA GLU A 358 -8.62 13.69 9.04
C GLU A 358 -7.86 14.71 8.19
N ASP A 359 -8.57 15.59 7.51
CA ASP A 359 -7.95 16.68 6.76
C ASP A 359 -7.80 17.96 7.60
N GLU A 360 -7.17 18.96 7.01
CA GLU A 360 -6.90 20.25 7.68
C GLU A 360 -8.17 21.02 8.08
N SER A 361 -9.31 20.71 7.48
CA SER A 361 -10.60 21.28 7.84
C SER A 361 -11.24 20.60 9.05
N GLY A 362 -10.68 19.47 9.49
CA GLY A 362 -11.24 18.61 10.52
C GLY A 362 -12.24 17.59 9.99
N LEU A 363 -12.42 17.51 8.67
CA LEU A 363 -13.29 16.50 8.06
C LEU A 363 -12.63 15.12 8.14
N ILE A 364 -13.31 14.19 8.78
CA ILE A 364 -12.87 12.80 8.91
C ILE A 364 -13.38 12.01 7.72
N ARG A 365 -12.48 11.28 7.08
CA ARG A 365 -12.76 10.45 5.91
C ARG A 365 -12.47 8.99 6.22
N MET A 366 -13.45 8.14 5.99
CA MET A 366 -13.38 6.70 6.12
C MET A 366 -13.30 6.10 4.71
N TYR A 367 -12.12 5.64 4.31
CA TYR A 367 -11.90 4.95 3.04
C TYR A 367 -12.02 3.45 3.25
N TYR A 368 -12.71 2.77 2.35
CA TYR A 368 -12.90 1.32 2.42
C TYR A 368 -13.07 0.71 1.02
N GLY A 369 -12.79 -0.58 0.91
CA GLY A 369 -13.03 -1.32 -0.32
C GLY A 369 -14.51 -1.56 -0.55
N GLY A 370 -15.01 -1.13 -1.70
CA GLY A 370 -16.38 -1.33 -2.13
C GLY A 370 -16.54 -2.55 -3.04
N GLN A 371 -17.64 -2.55 -3.78
CA GLN A 371 -17.92 -3.58 -4.76
C GLN A 371 -16.86 -3.58 -5.87
N ASN A 372 -16.43 -4.78 -6.29
CA ASN A 372 -15.40 -4.96 -7.32
C ASN A 372 -14.02 -4.40 -6.94
N ASP A 373 -13.72 -4.31 -5.65
CA ASP A 373 -12.46 -3.79 -5.10
C ASP A 373 -12.18 -2.32 -5.46
N CYS A 374 -13.19 -1.53 -5.83
CA CYS A 374 -13.06 -0.08 -5.92
C CYS A 374 -12.84 0.54 -4.52
N LEU A 375 -12.34 1.76 -4.47
CA LEU A 375 -12.19 2.51 -3.21
C LEU A 375 -13.39 3.46 -3.05
N GLU A 376 -14.12 3.31 -1.96
CA GLU A 376 -15.24 4.16 -1.56
C GLU A 376 -14.87 5.02 -0.35
N VAL A 377 -15.60 6.11 -0.13
CA VAL A 377 -15.41 7.01 1.02
C VAL A 377 -16.73 7.31 1.72
N ARG A 378 -16.66 7.48 3.03
CA ARG A 378 -17.67 8.15 3.86
C ARG A 378 -17.01 9.32 4.58
N THR A 379 -17.78 10.34 4.93
CA THR A 379 -17.27 11.54 5.59
C THR A 379 -18.03 11.82 6.89
N SER A 380 -17.34 12.43 7.85
CA SER A 380 -17.93 12.80 9.14
C SER A 380 -17.28 14.06 9.69
N GLU A 381 -18.05 14.96 10.28
CA GLU A 381 -17.54 16.12 11.01
C GLU A 381 -17.28 15.79 12.49
N ASP A 382 -17.99 14.83 13.05
CA ASP A 382 -17.98 14.50 14.49
C ASP A 382 -17.33 13.15 14.82
N GLY A 383 -16.94 12.37 13.80
CA GLY A 383 -16.39 11.02 13.96
C GLY A 383 -17.38 9.96 14.40
N VAL A 384 -18.68 10.26 14.36
CA VAL A 384 -19.78 9.36 14.74
C VAL A 384 -20.75 9.16 13.61
N ASN A 385 -21.23 10.25 13.04
CA ASN A 385 -22.20 10.26 11.96
C ASN A 385 -21.47 10.30 10.64
N PHE A 386 -21.46 9.19 9.89
CA PHE A 386 -20.77 9.05 8.64
C PHE A 386 -21.74 9.08 7.47
N ASP A 387 -21.69 10.15 6.70
CA ASP A 387 -22.47 10.34 5.49
C ASP A 387 -21.81 9.69 4.27
N ILE A 388 -22.64 9.36 3.28
CA ILE A 388 -22.20 8.90 1.96
C ILE A 388 -22.25 10.12 1.02
N PRO A 389 -21.11 10.74 0.67
CA PRO A 389 -21.11 11.94 -0.16
C PRO A 389 -21.46 11.61 -1.62
N ASP A 390 -22.13 12.53 -2.30
CA ASP A 390 -22.21 12.54 -3.76
C ASP A 390 -21.05 13.37 -4.29
N LEU A 391 -20.06 12.71 -4.91
CA LEU A 391 -18.82 13.36 -5.37
C LEU A 391 -18.97 14.08 -6.71
N GLY A 392 -20.13 13.99 -7.36
CA GLY A 392 -20.36 14.64 -8.65
C GLY A 392 -19.60 14.04 -9.84
N ASN A 393 -18.80 12.99 -9.63
CA ASN A 393 -17.99 12.30 -10.65
C ASN A 393 -18.73 11.18 -11.38
N GLY A 394 -20.06 11.14 -11.25
CA GLY A 394 -20.95 10.14 -11.85
C GLY A 394 -21.10 8.89 -11.02
N GLU A 395 -22.07 8.07 -11.41
CA GLU A 395 -22.38 6.82 -10.70
C GLU A 395 -21.49 5.67 -11.19
N PHE A 396 -21.04 4.85 -10.25
CA PHE A 396 -20.31 3.62 -10.51
C PHE A 396 -20.92 2.47 -9.71
N HIS A 397 -21.51 1.48 -10.38
CA HIS A 397 -22.26 0.37 -9.78
C HIS A 397 -23.31 0.79 -8.73
N GLY A 398 -24.07 1.84 -9.03
CA GLY A 398 -25.09 2.36 -8.12
C GLY A 398 -24.55 3.23 -6.98
N LYS A 399 -23.28 3.55 -6.98
CA LYS A 399 -22.59 4.34 -5.95
C LYS A 399 -22.09 5.67 -6.50
N ARG A 400 -22.14 6.72 -5.69
CA ARG A 400 -21.66 8.07 -6.02
C ARG A 400 -20.51 8.55 -5.15
N ASN A 401 -20.07 7.74 -4.21
CA ASN A 401 -18.99 7.98 -3.28
C ASN A 401 -17.70 7.18 -3.62
N VAL A 402 -17.55 6.77 -4.87
CA VAL A 402 -16.37 6.04 -5.34
C VAL A 402 -15.27 7.02 -5.70
N VAL A 403 -14.16 6.96 -4.98
CA VAL A 403 -12.98 7.83 -5.16
C VAL A 403 -11.95 7.24 -6.11
N LEU A 404 -11.98 5.91 -6.30
CA LEU A 404 -11.13 5.20 -7.25
C LEU A 404 -11.90 3.99 -7.78
N ARG A 405 -12.05 3.93 -9.12
CA ARG A 405 -12.77 2.85 -9.81
C ARG A 405 -11.92 1.64 -10.09
N ASP A 406 -10.60 1.79 -10.00
CA ASP A 406 -9.65 0.69 -10.19
C ASP A 406 -9.80 -0.37 -9.09
N PRO A 407 -9.60 -1.67 -9.42
CA PRO A 407 -9.66 -2.74 -8.42
C PRO A 407 -8.43 -2.75 -7.50
N SER A 408 -8.37 -1.83 -6.57
CA SER A 408 -7.18 -1.47 -5.77
C SER A 408 -7.53 -1.13 -4.31
N ALA A 409 -8.35 -1.92 -3.64
CA ALA A 409 -8.76 -1.60 -2.27
C ALA A 409 -7.81 -2.12 -1.17
N MET A 410 -6.59 -2.54 -1.52
CA MET A 410 -5.62 -3.19 -0.62
C MET A 410 -4.49 -2.25 -0.16
N GLY A 411 -4.83 -1.03 0.22
CA GLY A 411 -3.88 -0.04 0.70
C GLY A 411 -4.45 0.85 1.79
N ASN A 412 -3.71 1.86 2.18
CA ASN A 412 -4.19 2.93 3.04
C ASN A 412 -3.99 4.29 2.39
N VAL A 413 -4.91 5.20 2.67
CA VAL A 413 -4.82 6.60 2.28
C VAL A 413 -4.03 7.37 3.34
N PHE A 414 -3.17 8.29 2.91
CA PHE A 414 -2.48 9.23 3.78
C PHE A 414 -2.28 10.58 3.09
N ILE A 415 -2.05 11.63 3.87
CA ILE A 415 -1.70 12.96 3.36
C ILE A 415 -0.18 13.08 3.40
N ASP A 416 0.40 13.45 2.27
CA ASP A 416 1.84 13.60 2.11
C ASP A 416 2.22 15.08 2.24
N PRO A 417 2.91 15.49 3.31
CA PRO A 417 3.27 16.88 3.52
C PRO A 417 4.35 17.38 2.54
N LYS A 418 5.08 16.47 1.89
CA LYS A 418 6.12 16.81 0.89
C LYS A 418 5.56 17.02 -0.51
N ALA A 419 4.40 16.44 -0.79
CA ALA A 419 3.84 16.49 -2.13
C ALA A 419 3.23 17.86 -2.47
N PRO A 420 3.25 18.26 -3.75
CA PRO A 420 2.55 19.46 -4.18
C PRO A 420 1.04 19.32 -3.91
N PRO A 421 0.31 20.43 -3.75
CA PRO A 421 -1.13 20.42 -3.47
C PRO A 421 -1.95 19.53 -4.43
N ALA A 422 -1.55 19.47 -5.69
CA ALA A 422 -2.22 18.66 -6.72
C ALA A 422 -2.09 17.14 -6.48
N GLU A 423 -1.17 16.70 -5.65
CA GLU A 423 -0.87 15.29 -5.42
C GLU A 423 -0.71 14.92 -3.94
N ARG A 424 -1.15 15.78 -3.03
CA ARG A 424 -0.93 15.62 -1.58
C ARG A 424 -1.61 14.42 -0.93
N TRP A 425 -2.72 13.96 -1.48
CA TRP A 425 -3.37 12.74 -1.04
C TRP A 425 -2.76 11.56 -1.77
N LYS A 426 -2.31 10.59 -1.02
CA LYS A 426 -1.64 9.40 -1.54
C LYS A 426 -2.40 8.15 -1.12
N PHE A 427 -2.41 7.18 -2.03
CA PHE A 427 -2.90 5.84 -1.78
C PHE A 427 -1.95 4.86 -2.45
N ILE A 428 -1.40 3.92 -1.70
CA ILE A 428 -0.49 2.90 -2.21
C ILE A 428 -1.15 1.54 -2.04
N SER A 429 -1.34 0.85 -3.15
CA SER A 429 -2.11 -0.39 -3.17
C SER A 429 -1.68 -1.31 -4.29
N ASP A 430 -1.92 -2.60 -4.09
CA ASP A 430 -1.93 -3.58 -5.19
C ASP A 430 -3.00 -3.18 -6.22
N TYR A 431 -2.62 -3.10 -7.49
CA TYR A 431 -3.53 -2.84 -8.59
C TYR A 431 -3.79 -4.11 -9.39
N ASN A 432 -5.00 -4.62 -9.31
CA ASN A 432 -5.46 -5.75 -10.11
C ASN A 432 -4.48 -6.93 -10.13
N ARG A 433 -3.81 -7.18 -9.03
CA ARG A 433 -2.74 -8.19 -8.87
C ARG A 433 -1.57 -8.02 -9.84
N ARG A 434 -1.24 -6.78 -10.22
CA ARG A 434 -0.24 -6.47 -11.26
C ARG A 434 0.99 -5.73 -10.74
N GLY A 435 1.09 -5.55 -9.47
CA GLY A 435 2.13 -4.79 -8.80
C GLY A 435 1.53 -3.78 -7.84
N ILE A 436 2.37 -3.11 -7.10
CA ILE A 436 1.98 -2.06 -6.16
C ILE A 436 2.14 -0.72 -6.87
N TYR A 437 1.08 0.06 -6.87
CA TYR A 437 0.99 1.34 -7.56
C TYR A 437 0.72 2.47 -6.58
N LEU A 438 1.24 3.65 -6.93
CA LEU A 438 0.89 4.90 -6.28
C LEU A 438 -0.30 5.53 -7.01
N PHE A 439 -1.26 5.97 -6.23
CA PHE A 439 -2.37 6.81 -6.66
C PHE A 439 -2.28 8.14 -5.92
N SER A 440 -2.56 9.23 -6.59
CA SER A 440 -2.53 10.56 -5.99
C SER A 440 -3.79 11.35 -6.29
N SER A 441 -4.13 12.30 -5.42
CA SER A 441 -5.30 13.15 -5.55
C SER A 441 -5.03 14.53 -4.94
N PRO A 442 -5.59 15.61 -5.48
CA PRO A 442 -5.51 16.93 -4.86
C PRO A 442 -6.42 17.08 -3.65
N ASP A 443 -7.51 16.33 -3.60
CA ASP A 443 -8.63 16.53 -2.68
C ASP A 443 -9.01 15.30 -1.86
N GLY A 444 -8.39 14.13 -2.16
CA GLY A 444 -8.73 12.84 -1.54
C GLY A 444 -10.04 12.23 -2.02
N PHE A 445 -10.71 12.83 -3.01
CA PHE A 445 -11.96 12.34 -3.59
C PHE A 445 -11.80 11.84 -5.03
N ASN A 446 -10.74 12.25 -5.72
CA ASN A 446 -10.49 11.88 -7.10
C ASN A 446 -9.04 11.41 -7.24
N PHE A 447 -8.82 10.09 -7.12
CA PHE A 447 -7.50 9.49 -7.24
C PHE A 447 -7.17 9.11 -8.67
N THR A 448 -5.96 9.42 -9.08
CA THR A 448 -5.38 9.02 -10.36
C THR A 448 -4.18 8.12 -10.13
N ARG A 449 -4.12 6.98 -10.83
CA ARG A 449 -3.02 6.03 -10.76
C ARG A 449 -1.80 6.54 -11.50
N LYS A 450 -0.63 6.47 -10.88
CA LYS A 450 0.65 6.66 -11.59
C LYS A 450 0.86 5.48 -12.56
N ARG A 451 1.49 5.74 -13.68
CA ARG A 451 1.61 4.80 -14.80
C ARG A 451 2.52 3.64 -14.51
N THR A 452 3.56 3.85 -13.71
CA THR A 452 4.58 2.86 -13.40
C THR A 452 4.31 2.25 -12.03
N ALA A 453 4.41 0.91 -11.92
CA ALA A 453 4.39 0.25 -10.63
C ALA A 453 5.59 0.71 -9.79
N ILE A 454 5.34 1.06 -8.54
CA ILE A 454 6.42 1.44 -7.61
C ILE A 454 7.15 0.21 -7.06
N LEU A 455 6.45 -0.94 -6.98
CA LEU A 455 7.03 -2.23 -6.60
C LEU A 455 6.47 -3.32 -7.51
N PRO A 456 7.33 -4.24 -8.01
CA PRO A 456 6.96 -5.19 -9.05
C PRO A 456 6.37 -6.49 -8.51
N PHE A 457 5.76 -6.50 -7.34
CA PHE A 457 5.16 -7.68 -6.75
C PHE A 457 3.76 -7.38 -6.18
N ARG A 458 3.00 -8.43 -5.94
CA ARG A 458 1.67 -8.36 -5.37
C ARG A 458 1.73 -8.34 -3.85
N SER A 459 0.96 -7.44 -3.24
CA SER A 459 0.60 -7.53 -1.83
C SER A 459 -0.81 -8.10 -1.70
N GLY A 460 -0.94 -9.32 -1.28
CA GLY A 460 -2.25 -9.99 -1.17
C GLY A 460 -3.09 -9.51 0.00
N SER A 461 -2.72 -8.41 0.66
CA SER A 461 -3.46 -7.77 1.75
C SER A 461 -3.16 -6.29 1.78
N GLN A 462 -3.64 -5.59 2.81
CA GLN A 462 -3.45 -4.15 2.91
C GLN A 462 -1.98 -3.78 3.07
N SER A 463 -1.44 -3.05 2.10
CA SER A 463 -0.17 -2.32 2.26
C SER A 463 -0.35 -1.22 3.28
N ASN A 464 0.62 -1.04 4.18
CA ASN A 464 0.59 0.02 5.17
C ASN A 464 1.74 0.99 4.90
N THR A 465 1.41 2.17 4.43
CA THR A 465 2.37 3.19 4.03
C THR A 465 2.16 4.48 4.84
N PHE A 466 3.25 5.08 5.24
CA PHE A 466 3.26 6.42 5.84
C PHE A 466 4.53 7.18 5.46
N TYR A 467 4.46 8.49 5.53
CA TYR A 467 5.64 9.35 5.50
C TYR A 467 6.12 9.57 6.92
N ASP A 468 7.40 9.32 7.15
CA ASP A 468 8.08 9.57 8.41
C ASP A 468 8.80 10.93 8.35
N GLU A 469 8.21 11.96 8.93
CA GLU A 469 8.76 13.30 8.94
C GLU A 469 10.11 13.36 9.68
N GLN A 470 10.31 12.54 10.68
CA GLN A 470 11.54 12.53 11.48
C GLN A 470 12.72 11.96 10.68
N GLN A 471 12.50 10.90 9.92
CA GLN A 471 13.53 10.27 9.08
C GLN A 471 13.56 10.84 7.65
N ASP A 472 12.52 11.61 7.26
CA ASP A 472 12.30 12.11 5.90
C ASP A 472 12.24 10.98 4.85
N LYS A 473 11.50 9.93 5.16
CA LYS A 473 11.34 8.74 4.33
C LYS A 473 9.89 8.30 4.25
N TYR A 474 9.56 7.65 3.15
CA TYR A 474 8.34 6.86 3.04
C TYR A 474 8.66 5.42 3.44
N ILE A 475 7.88 4.88 4.35
CA ILE A 475 8.00 3.52 4.86
C ILE A 475 6.72 2.77 4.52
N SER A 476 6.85 1.55 4.02
CA SER A 476 5.72 0.71 3.67
C SER A 476 5.95 -0.75 4.04
N TYR A 477 4.89 -1.38 4.52
CA TYR A 477 4.86 -2.82 4.82
C TYR A 477 3.93 -3.51 3.84
N HIS A 478 4.43 -4.55 3.18
CA HIS A 478 3.71 -5.32 2.17
C HIS A 478 3.67 -6.79 2.56
N ARG A 479 2.52 -7.42 2.36
CA ARG A 479 2.36 -8.83 2.68
C ARG A 479 3.18 -9.72 1.74
N CYS A 480 3.91 -10.63 2.36
CA CYS A 480 4.57 -11.75 1.73
C CYS A 480 4.02 -13.05 2.29
N ASP A 481 3.70 -14.00 1.43
CA ASP A 481 3.21 -15.30 1.88
C ASP A 481 4.39 -16.29 1.92
N PHE A 482 5.05 -16.39 3.07
CA PHE A 482 6.02 -17.46 3.32
C PHE A 482 5.35 -18.63 4.03
N THR A 483 5.80 -19.82 3.72
CA THR A 483 5.44 -21.00 4.50
C THR A 483 6.61 -21.37 5.37
N SER A 484 6.45 -21.32 6.66
CA SER A 484 7.57 -21.42 7.59
C SER A 484 7.32 -22.29 8.82
N THR A 485 6.35 -23.19 8.79
CA THR A 485 6.25 -24.13 9.91
C THR A 485 6.93 -25.44 9.57
N PRO A 486 7.65 -26.07 10.53
CA PRO A 486 8.20 -27.40 10.35
C PRO A 486 7.13 -28.43 9.91
N GLU A 487 5.90 -28.20 10.30
CA GLU A 487 4.73 -29.01 9.99
C GLU A 487 4.09 -28.67 8.63
N GLY A 488 4.62 -27.70 7.91
CA GLY A 488 4.17 -27.33 6.58
C GLY A 488 2.97 -26.39 6.51
N GLY A 489 2.70 -25.64 7.57
CA GLY A 489 1.67 -24.57 7.57
C GLY A 489 2.07 -23.35 6.74
N THR A 490 1.09 -22.61 6.21
CA THR A 490 1.34 -21.32 5.54
C THR A 490 1.33 -20.21 6.57
N ARG A 491 2.39 -19.43 6.64
CA ARG A 491 2.44 -18.21 7.45
C ARG A 491 2.53 -16.99 6.57
N ARG A 492 1.67 -16.02 6.83
CA ARG A 492 1.77 -14.70 6.25
C ARG A 492 2.77 -13.90 7.04
N THR A 493 3.59 -13.16 6.32
CA THR A 493 4.49 -12.18 6.93
C THR A 493 4.47 -10.90 6.12
N PHE A 494 5.09 -9.87 6.64
CA PHE A 494 5.20 -8.57 5.99
C PHE A 494 6.66 -8.18 5.87
N VAL A 495 6.99 -7.62 4.73
CA VAL A 495 8.29 -7.03 4.47
C VAL A 495 8.18 -5.52 4.46
N MET A 496 9.18 -4.87 5.01
CA MET A 496 9.33 -3.42 4.98
C MET A 496 10.07 -3.00 3.72
N THR A 497 9.61 -1.92 3.10
CA THR A 497 10.31 -1.20 2.05
C THR A 497 10.35 0.28 2.40
N GLU A 498 11.40 0.98 1.96
CA GLU A 498 11.53 2.42 2.20
C GLU A 498 12.08 3.15 0.99
N THR A 499 11.77 4.43 0.87
CA THR A 499 12.31 5.31 -0.17
C THR A 499 12.27 6.77 0.27
N ASP A 500 13.16 7.59 -0.28
CA ASP A 500 13.12 9.05 -0.15
C ASP A 500 12.18 9.69 -1.20
N VAL A 501 11.82 8.94 -2.26
CA VAL A 501 11.03 9.44 -3.40
C VAL A 501 9.86 8.49 -3.68
N VAL A 502 8.65 8.92 -3.32
CA VAL A 502 7.46 8.06 -3.33
C VAL A 502 6.94 7.70 -4.72
N ASP A 503 7.13 8.56 -5.69
CA ASP A 503 6.54 8.48 -7.04
C ASP A 503 7.45 7.84 -8.11
N GLN A 504 8.59 7.33 -7.68
CA GLN A 504 9.53 6.55 -8.48
C GLN A 504 9.50 5.08 -8.05
N PRO A 505 9.97 4.14 -8.88
CA PRO A 505 10.16 2.77 -8.43
C PRO A 505 11.02 2.70 -7.17
N TRP A 506 10.49 2.06 -6.14
CA TRP A 506 11.17 1.92 -4.86
C TRP A 506 12.35 0.95 -4.98
N PRO A 507 13.39 1.11 -4.17
CA PRO A 507 14.49 0.17 -4.11
C PRO A 507 13.96 -1.26 -3.89
N PHE A 508 14.34 -2.16 -4.79
CA PHE A 508 13.90 -3.53 -4.77
C PHE A 508 15.02 -4.44 -5.29
N VAL A 509 15.44 -5.39 -4.48
CA VAL A 509 16.45 -6.37 -4.86
C VAL A 509 15.76 -7.64 -5.33
N HIS A 510 15.96 -7.97 -6.59
CA HIS A 510 15.43 -9.20 -7.18
C HIS A 510 16.17 -10.41 -6.65
N ALA A 511 15.46 -11.39 -6.16
CA ALA A 511 16.04 -12.67 -5.83
C ALA A 511 16.49 -13.41 -7.11
N THR A 512 17.63 -14.06 -7.03
CA THR A 512 18.09 -14.98 -8.06
C THR A 512 17.63 -16.41 -7.76
N MET A 513 17.72 -17.32 -8.75
CA MET A 513 17.45 -18.76 -8.49
C MET A 513 18.37 -19.35 -7.42
N ASP A 514 19.63 -18.86 -7.34
CA ASP A 514 20.57 -19.37 -6.37
C ASP A 514 20.20 -18.90 -4.95
N ASP A 515 19.75 -17.66 -4.80
CA ASP A 515 19.20 -17.14 -3.55
C ASP A 515 17.99 -17.97 -3.12
N TYR A 516 17.13 -18.28 -4.08
CA TYR A 516 15.94 -19.11 -3.86
C TYR A 516 16.30 -20.51 -3.36
N LYS A 517 17.28 -21.16 -3.99
CA LYS A 517 17.80 -22.46 -3.55
C LYS A 517 18.44 -22.39 -2.17
N ALA A 518 19.09 -21.28 -1.84
CA ALA A 518 19.68 -21.07 -0.50
C ALA A 518 18.63 -20.98 0.61
N LEU A 519 17.38 -20.71 0.28
CA LEU A 519 16.24 -20.72 1.20
C LEU A 519 15.55 -22.09 1.28
N GLU A 520 15.91 -23.05 0.44
CA GLU A 520 15.33 -24.38 0.46
C GLU A 520 15.54 -25.04 1.82
N GLY A 521 14.47 -25.51 2.43
CA GLY A 521 14.48 -26.05 3.79
C GLY A 521 14.43 -25.02 4.92
N LYS A 522 14.59 -23.72 4.62
CA LYS A 522 14.41 -22.64 5.62
C LYS A 522 13.03 -21.99 5.49
N VAL A 523 12.50 -22.02 4.30
CA VAL A 523 11.18 -21.46 3.99
C VAL A 523 10.39 -22.52 3.24
N ASN A 524 9.29 -22.97 3.81
CA ASN A 524 8.41 -23.91 3.12
C ASN A 524 7.44 -23.12 2.23
N MET A 525 7.67 -23.11 0.93
CA MET A 525 6.93 -22.30 0.00
C MET A 525 5.76 -23.06 -0.61
N ARG A 526 4.60 -23.02 0.02
CA ARG A 526 3.38 -23.62 -0.55
C ARG A 526 2.84 -22.88 -1.76
N THR A 527 2.96 -21.56 -1.80
CA THR A 527 2.36 -20.74 -2.86
C THR A 527 3.08 -19.42 -3.16
N PRO A 528 4.28 -19.14 -2.75
CA PRO A 528 4.77 -17.78 -2.88
C PRO A 528 5.18 -17.43 -4.29
N VAL A 529 5.85 -18.33 -4.99
CA VAL A 529 6.35 -18.02 -6.33
C VAL A 529 5.22 -17.61 -7.27
N PRO A 530 4.11 -18.35 -7.34
CA PRO A 530 2.98 -17.94 -8.15
C PRO A 530 2.34 -16.62 -7.73
N TRP A 531 2.26 -16.36 -6.46
CA TRP A 531 1.68 -15.11 -5.95
C TRP A 531 2.49 -13.90 -6.35
N TYR A 532 3.79 -14.00 -6.26
CA TYR A 532 4.71 -12.94 -6.63
C TYR A 532 4.90 -12.83 -8.12
N MET A 533 4.96 -13.96 -8.78
CA MET A 533 5.11 -14.02 -10.21
C MET A 533 3.86 -13.60 -10.97
N ASP A 534 2.70 -13.64 -10.34
CA ASP A 534 1.50 -13.00 -10.90
C ASP A 534 1.69 -11.49 -11.08
N ASN A 535 2.70 -10.89 -10.46
CA ASN A 535 2.79 -9.46 -10.31
C ASN A 535 4.21 -8.89 -10.40
N GLY A 536 5.21 -9.76 -10.45
CA GLY A 536 6.59 -9.32 -10.41
C GLY A 536 7.39 -9.68 -11.62
N PRO A 537 8.66 -9.31 -11.63
CA PRO A 537 9.59 -9.77 -12.62
C PRO A 537 9.61 -11.28 -12.61
N LEU A 538 9.67 -11.86 -13.81
CA LEU A 538 9.83 -13.31 -13.99
C LEU A 538 11.21 -13.84 -13.61
N THR A 539 12.05 -13.00 -13.09
CA THR A 539 13.19 -13.57 -12.41
C THR A 539 12.64 -14.44 -11.31
N PRO A 540 13.07 -15.69 -11.24
CA PRO A 540 12.67 -16.60 -10.22
C PRO A 540 12.72 -15.89 -8.89
N GLY A 541 11.64 -15.96 -8.19
CA GLY A 541 11.53 -15.31 -6.92
C GLY A 541 11.15 -13.85 -6.96
N GLY A 542 10.56 -13.25 -7.89
CA GLY A 542 10.04 -11.87 -7.92
C GLY A 542 9.81 -11.15 -6.58
N PHE A 543 10.49 -11.58 -5.54
CA PHE A 543 10.54 -11.01 -4.21
C PHE A 543 11.99 -10.82 -3.79
N ALA A 544 12.24 -9.80 -3.03
CA ALA A 544 13.55 -9.59 -2.45
C ALA A 544 13.78 -10.63 -1.34
N ILE A 545 14.85 -11.38 -1.43
CA ILE A 545 15.33 -12.23 -0.33
C ILE A 545 16.10 -11.38 0.69
N GLU A 546 16.66 -10.28 0.26
CA GLU A 546 17.40 -9.34 1.09
C GLU A 546 16.52 -8.19 1.59
N TYR A 547 15.27 -8.44 1.92
CA TYR A 547 14.60 -7.48 2.77
C TYR A 547 15.23 -7.56 4.15
N PRO A 548 15.87 -6.50 4.62
CA PRO A 548 16.50 -6.52 5.93
C PRO A 548 15.47 -6.68 7.04
N THR A 549 14.17 -6.58 6.71
CA THR A 549 13.18 -6.42 7.76
C THR A 549 11.91 -7.13 7.41
N ILE A 550 11.77 -8.32 7.94
CA ILE A 550 10.47 -8.92 8.16
C ILE A 550 9.86 -8.15 9.34
N PHE A 551 8.63 -7.66 9.18
CA PHE A 551 7.82 -7.29 10.33
C PHE A 551 7.76 -8.52 11.25
N GLU A 552 7.52 -8.44 12.46
CA GLU A 552 7.53 -9.51 13.47
C GLU A 552 7.15 -10.92 12.99
N GLU A 553 7.79 -11.91 13.55
CA GLU A 553 7.42 -13.31 13.40
C GLU A 553 6.49 -13.76 14.54
N ILE A 554 5.76 -14.85 14.29
CA ILE A 554 5.02 -15.56 15.32
C ILE A 554 6.03 -16.22 16.26
N ASP A 555 5.84 -16.06 17.55
CA ASP A 555 6.73 -16.55 18.60
C ASP A 555 6.13 -17.71 19.41
N SER A 556 6.87 -18.20 20.41
CA SER A 556 6.45 -19.32 21.25
C SER A 556 5.25 -19.04 22.16
N LEU A 557 4.82 -17.77 22.28
CA LEU A 557 3.64 -17.38 23.04
C LEU A 557 2.36 -17.44 22.20
N ASP A 558 2.50 -17.59 20.89
CA ASP A 558 1.37 -17.73 19.97
C ASP A 558 1.01 -19.20 19.76
N PRO A 559 -0.28 -19.51 19.51
CA PRO A 559 -0.63 -20.81 18.98
C PRO A 559 0.07 -21.08 17.65
N THR A 560 0.45 -22.33 17.40
CA THR A 560 1.18 -22.73 16.18
C THR A 560 0.41 -22.45 14.90
N GLU A 561 -0.91 -22.37 14.99
CA GLU A 561 -1.85 -22.12 13.89
C GLU A 561 -2.12 -20.62 13.68
N THR A 562 -1.23 -19.74 14.09
CA THR A 562 -1.42 -18.28 13.98
C THR A 562 -0.51 -17.68 12.92
N ASP A 563 -1.01 -16.68 12.21
CA ASP A 563 -0.17 -15.80 11.40
C ASP A 563 -0.54 -14.31 11.58
N ILE A 564 0.38 -13.43 11.16
CA ILE A 564 0.13 -12.00 11.11
C ILE A 564 -0.53 -11.67 9.77
N TYR A 565 -1.80 -11.25 9.83
CA TYR A 565 -2.59 -11.00 8.64
C TYR A 565 -2.38 -9.61 8.03
N VAL A 566 -2.23 -8.56 8.86
CA VAL A 566 -1.89 -7.16 8.47
C VAL A 566 -1.23 -6.48 9.67
N PRO A 567 -0.12 -5.75 9.52
CA PRO A 567 0.58 -5.09 10.63
C PRO A 567 -0.11 -3.83 11.16
N LYS A 568 -0.84 -3.08 10.32
CA LYS A 568 -1.44 -1.79 10.68
C LYS A 568 -0.42 -0.83 11.32
N ALA A 569 0.79 -0.81 10.77
CA ALA A 569 1.89 0.00 11.27
C ALA A 569 1.72 1.48 10.89
N ILE A 570 2.07 2.37 11.81
CA ILE A 570 1.97 3.82 11.65
C ILE A 570 3.03 4.53 12.48
N LYS A 571 3.58 5.65 11.98
CA LYS A 571 4.31 6.61 12.81
C LYS A 571 3.33 7.29 13.75
N TYR A 572 3.63 7.29 15.06
CA TYR A 572 2.82 8.06 16.01
C TYR A 572 3.16 9.56 15.87
N PRO A 573 2.20 10.40 15.47
CA PRO A 573 2.52 11.78 15.09
C PRO A 573 2.74 12.72 16.30
N LEU A 574 2.39 12.26 17.51
CA LEU A 574 2.36 13.13 18.70
C LEU A 574 3.60 12.96 19.59
N ALA A 575 4.52 12.07 19.23
CA ALA A 575 5.81 11.92 19.91
C ALA A 575 6.89 11.46 18.93
N PRO A 576 8.12 12.00 19.02
CA PRO A 576 9.25 11.50 18.27
C PRO A 576 9.64 10.10 18.75
N ASP A 577 10.39 9.38 17.93
CA ASP A 577 10.91 8.04 18.26
C ASP A 577 9.83 7.01 18.68
N VAL A 578 8.59 7.15 18.16
CA VAL A 578 7.47 6.25 18.48
C VAL A 578 6.78 5.78 17.20
N TYR A 579 6.76 4.48 17.03
CA TYR A 579 6.00 3.79 15.99
C TYR A 579 5.11 2.76 16.65
N LEU A 580 3.90 2.68 16.18
CA LEU A 580 2.89 1.75 16.68
C LEU A 580 2.46 0.82 15.55
N ALA A 581 2.24 -0.43 15.85
CA ALA A 581 1.60 -1.34 14.95
C ALA A 581 0.49 -2.11 15.69
N PHE A 582 -0.53 -2.46 14.94
CA PHE A 582 -1.68 -3.18 15.46
C PHE A 582 -1.87 -4.46 14.66
N PRO A 583 -0.94 -5.44 14.83
CA PRO A 583 -0.95 -6.66 14.04
C PRO A 583 -2.26 -7.43 14.24
N LEU A 584 -2.88 -7.73 13.11
CA LEU A 584 -4.06 -8.59 13.06
C LEU A 584 -3.60 -10.04 13.09
N LEU A 585 -3.94 -10.76 14.15
CA LEU A 585 -3.61 -12.17 14.33
C LEU A 585 -4.75 -13.02 13.76
N TYR A 586 -4.45 -13.84 12.78
CA TYR A 586 -5.38 -14.81 12.21
C TYR A 586 -5.07 -16.20 12.73
N PHE A 587 -6.05 -16.82 13.36
CA PHE A 587 -5.96 -18.15 13.96
C PHE A 587 -6.57 -19.18 13.00
N HIS A 588 -5.75 -20.08 12.47
CA HIS A 588 -6.17 -21.09 11.49
C HIS A 588 -6.68 -22.33 12.19
N TYR A 589 -7.96 -22.46 12.37
CA TYR A 589 -8.52 -23.63 13.05
C TYR A 589 -8.31 -24.96 12.30
N GLU A 590 -8.20 -24.93 10.97
CA GLU A 590 -7.93 -26.12 10.19
C GLU A 590 -6.54 -26.71 10.39
N ASP A 591 -5.58 -25.87 10.78
CA ASP A 591 -4.19 -26.27 10.98
C ASP A 591 -3.95 -26.82 12.40
N SER A 592 -4.98 -26.81 13.27
CA SER A 592 -4.84 -27.27 14.66
C SER A 592 -4.54 -28.76 14.80
N GLY A 593 -4.82 -29.55 13.78
CA GLY A 593 -4.71 -31.00 13.83
C GLY A 593 -5.68 -31.68 14.81
N ASP A 594 -6.46 -30.94 15.56
CA ASP A 594 -7.44 -31.43 16.53
C ASP A 594 -8.86 -31.46 15.92
N PRO A 595 -9.38 -32.68 15.59
CA PRO A 595 -10.73 -32.80 15.04
C PRO A 595 -11.82 -32.32 16.00
N LEU A 596 -11.59 -32.42 17.32
CA LEU A 596 -12.58 -31.94 18.30
C LEU A 596 -12.64 -30.43 18.33
N ARG A 597 -11.50 -29.77 18.26
CA ARG A 597 -11.44 -28.32 18.12
C ARG A 597 -12.15 -27.86 16.87
N LEU A 598 -11.91 -28.53 15.76
CA LEU A 598 -12.62 -28.31 14.52
C LEU A 598 -14.14 -28.53 14.66
N ILE A 599 -14.62 -29.53 15.34
CA ILE A 599 -16.05 -29.84 15.50
C ILE A 599 -16.74 -28.94 16.52
N LEU A 600 -16.09 -28.59 17.62
CA LEU A 600 -16.71 -27.87 18.74
C LEU A 600 -16.80 -26.37 18.51
N PHE A 601 -15.87 -25.78 17.79
CA PHE A 601 -15.83 -24.31 17.64
C PHE A 601 -16.69 -23.75 16.51
N SER A 602 -16.97 -24.49 15.46
CA SER A 602 -17.91 -24.06 14.42
C SER A 602 -18.42 -25.21 13.56
N PRO A 603 -19.71 -25.39 13.40
CA PRO A 603 -20.26 -26.32 12.41
C PRO A 603 -20.06 -25.87 10.96
N ASP A 604 -19.74 -24.58 10.74
CA ASP A 604 -19.58 -23.95 9.41
C ASP A 604 -18.16 -23.98 8.90
N ARG A 605 -17.37 -24.92 9.36
CA ARG A 605 -15.94 -24.90 9.15
C ARG A 605 -15.51 -25.26 7.77
N MET A 606 -14.69 -24.40 7.36
CA MET A 606 -13.98 -24.48 6.12
C MET A 606 -12.51 -24.32 6.34
N LYS A 607 -11.76 -24.87 5.40
CA LYS A 607 -10.33 -24.60 5.30
C LYS A 607 -10.06 -23.09 5.31
N GLY A 608 -9.19 -22.65 6.18
CA GLY A 608 -8.87 -21.23 6.39
C GLY A 608 -9.84 -20.47 7.30
N SER A 609 -10.81 -21.14 7.87
CA SER A 609 -11.80 -20.50 8.73
C SER A 609 -11.27 -20.33 10.15
N GLY A 610 -11.27 -19.10 10.65
CA GLY A 610 -10.86 -18.81 12.02
C GLY A 610 -11.10 -17.36 12.40
N PRO A 611 -11.00 -17.03 13.69
CA PRO A 611 -11.14 -15.67 14.18
C PRO A 611 -9.91 -14.80 13.82
N ILE A 612 -10.14 -13.50 13.85
CA ILE A 612 -9.07 -12.50 13.74
C ILE A 612 -9.25 -11.48 14.85
N GLU A 613 -8.18 -11.18 15.57
CA GLU A 613 -8.13 -10.10 16.54
C GLU A 613 -6.85 -9.26 16.38
N THR A 614 -6.82 -8.09 17.01
CA THR A 614 -5.71 -7.15 16.90
C THR A 614 -4.90 -7.15 18.19
N GLN A 615 -3.58 -7.15 18.08
CA GLN A 615 -2.65 -6.95 19.19
C GLN A 615 -1.93 -5.60 19.07
N LEU A 616 -0.98 -5.32 19.96
CA LEU A 616 -0.17 -4.11 19.94
C LEU A 616 1.31 -4.48 19.80
N SER A 617 1.99 -3.81 18.89
CA SER A 617 3.44 -3.81 18.77
C SER A 617 3.96 -2.38 18.76
N VAL A 618 5.15 -2.17 19.30
CA VAL A 618 5.81 -0.87 19.40
C VAL A 618 7.20 -0.94 18.80
N SER A 619 7.68 0.20 18.26
CA SER A 619 9.03 0.31 17.74
C SER A 619 9.58 1.72 17.96
N ARG A 620 10.92 1.84 17.94
CA ARG A 620 11.64 3.12 18.02
C ARG A 620 12.22 3.56 16.68
N ASP A 621 12.19 2.70 15.66
CA ASP A 621 12.84 2.94 14.37
C ASP A 621 12.04 2.41 13.16
N ALA A 622 10.82 1.90 13.36
CA ALA A 622 10.01 1.21 12.36
C ALA A 622 10.60 -0.10 11.81
N VAL A 623 11.74 -0.53 12.34
CA VAL A 623 12.48 -1.72 11.90
C VAL A 623 12.40 -2.82 12.96
N ASN A 624 12.74 -2.48 14.18
CA ASN A 624 12.77 -3.41 15.31
C ASN A 624 11.47 -3.25 16.10
N TRP A 625 10.64 -4.28 16.05
CA TRP A 625 9.34 -4.28 16.69
C TRP A 625 9.34 -5.15 17.95
N LYS A 626 8.63 -4.70 18.97
CA LYS A 626 8.37 -5.45 20.20
C LYS A 626 6.87 -5.64 20.35
N ARG A 627 6.44 -6.88 20.30
CA ARG A 627 5.05 -7.26 20.54
C ARG A 627 4.88 -7.59 22.02
N TYR A 628 3.94 -6.94 22.66
CA TYR A 628 3.66 -7.19 24.07
C TYR A 628 3.00 -8.55 24.28
N PRO A 629 3.18 -9.16 25.49
CA PRO A 629 2.38 -10.32 25.86
C PRO A 629 0.89 -10.04 25.74
N ARG A 630 0.16 -11.04 25.26
CA ARG A 630 -1.29 -10.91 25.02
C ARG A 630 -2.03 -10.52 26.29
N PRO A 631 -2.96 -9.63 26.33
CA PRO A 631 -4.25 -9.72 25.67
C PRO A 631 -4.32 -9.00 24.32
N ALA A 632 -5.44 -9.23 23.64
CA ALA A 632 -5.77 -8.50 22.44
C ALA A 632 -5.92 -7.01 22.73
N TYR A 633 -5.47 -6.16 21.79
CA TYR A 633 -5.73 -4.73 21.82
C TYR A 633 -7.19 -4.43 21.42
N THR A 634 -7.65 -5.06 20.32
CA THR A 634 -9.07 -5.13 19.99
C THR A 634 -9.46 -6.58 19.79
N GLY A 635 -10.04 -7.18 20.80
CA GLY A 635 -10.43 -8.59 20.78
C GLY A 635 -11.86 -8.82 20.33
N ILE A 636 -12.15 -10.05 19.91
CA ILE A 636 -13.50 -10.49 19.54
C ILE A 636 -14.49 -10.42 20.71
N GLY A 637 -14.01 -10.45 21.96
CA GLY A 637 -14.84 -10.34 23.17
C GLY A 637 -15.17 -8.92 23.60
N MET A 638 -14.65 -7.88 22.92
CA MET A 638 -14.82 -6.47 23.30
C MET A 638 -16.29 -6.00 23.31
N HIS A 639 -17.16 -6.69 22.61
CA HIS A 639 -18.53 -6.28 22.38
C HIS A 639 -19.57 -6.66 23.43
N GLY A 640 -19.24 -7.37 24.46
CA GLY A 640 -20.19 -7.65 25.52
C GLY A 640 -21.55 -8.18 25.03
N GLY A 641 -21.60 -9.25 24.28
CA GLY A 641 -22.84 -9.87 23.80
C GLY A 641 -23.07 -9.91 22.29
N GLN A 642 -22.18 -9.33 21.50
CA GLN A 642 -22.17 -9.54 20.06
C GLN A 642 -21.18 -10.66 19.68
N ASP A 643 -21.58 -11.49 18.74
CA ASP A 643 -20.79 -12.65 18.30
C ASP A 643 -19.80 -12.26 17.21
N ILE A 644 -18.90 -11.29 17.49
CA ILE A 644 -17.85 -10.89 16.55
C ILE A 644 -16.82 -12.00 16.43
N LYS A 645 -16.49 -12.37 15.21
CA LYS A 645 -15.45 -13.36 14.87
C LYS A 645 -14.20 -12.74 14.29
N GLN A 646 -14.30 -11.54 13.73
CA GLN A 646 -13.19 -10.82 13.14
C GLN A 646 -13.22 -9.37 13.58
N ALA A 647 -12.15 -8.91 14.23
CA ALA A 647 -11.95 -7.54 14.70
C ALA A 647 -10.75 -6.93 13.98
N TYR A 648 -10.99 -6.14 12.92
CA TYR A 648 -9.97 -5.48 12.14
C TYR A 648 -9.83 -4.03 12.54
N LEU A 649 -8.75 -3.66 13.19
CA LEU A 649 -8.48 -2.24 13.42
C LEU A 649 -8.28 -1.52 12.07
N ALA A 650 -8.89 -0.34 11.92
CA ALA A 650 -8.66 0.53 10.79
C ALA A 650 -7.24 1.12 10.86
N HIS A 651 -6.68 1.47 9.70
CA HIS A 651 -5.44 2.24 9.67
C HIS A 651 -5.75 3.73 9.90
N GLY A 652 -5.00 4.39 10.78
CA GLY A 652 -5.15 5.81 11.10
C GLY A 652 -5.68 6.06 12.52
N MET A 653 -5.38 7.24 13.03
CA MET A 653 -5.75 7.71 14.36
C MET A 653 -6.18 9.17 14.27
N ILE A 654 -7.15 9.58 15.06
CA ILE A 654 -7.67 10.94 15.11
C ILE A 654 -7.57 11.45 16.55
N ARG A 655 -6.88 12.55 16.76
CA ARG A 655 -6.81 13.16 18.09
C ARG A 655 -8.02 14.07 18.33
N ARG A 656 -8.61 13.96 19.54
CA ARG A 656 -9.62 14.89 20.07
C ARG A 656 -9.31 15.21 21.51
N GLY A 657 -8.72 16.39 21.75
CA GLY A 657 -8.31 16.76 23.10
C GLY A 657 -7.31 15.77 23.68
N ASP A 658 -7.72 15.13 24.76
CA ASP A 658 -6.95 14.12 25.51
C ASP A 658 -7.27 12.67 25.09
N GLU A 659 -7.92 12.51 23.95
CA GLU A 659 -8.30 11.20 23.41
C GLU A 659 -7.70 10.97 22.03
N ILE A 660 -7.46 9.70 21.74
CA ILE A 660 -7.19 9.17 20.39
C ILE A 660 -8.36 8.32 19.97
N TRP A 661 -9.03 8.72 18.90
CA TRP A 661 -10.10 7.93 18.30
C TRP A 661 -9.51 6.98 17.27
N GLN A 662 -9.86 5.72 17.43
CA GLN A 662 -9.57 4.65 16.49
C GLN A 662 -10.88 4.01 16.06
N TYR A 663 -10.85 3.26 14.97
CA TYR A 663 -12.03 2.58 14.47
C TYR A 663 -11.69 1.14 14.18
N TYR A 664 -12.65 0.26 14.30
CA TYR A 664 -12.45 -1.09 13.85
C TYR A 664 -13.69 -1.65 13.14
N PHE A 665 -13.43 -2.51 12.19
CA PHE A 665 -14.42 -3.25 11.45
C PHE A 665 -14.64 -4.61 12.13
N GLY A 666 -15.87 -4.85 12.55
CA GLY A 666 -16.31 -6.11 13.15
C GLY A 666 -17.13 -6.94 12.16
N GLU A 667 -16.88 -8.24 12.10
CA GLU A 667 -17.66 -9.18 11.29
C GLU A 667 -18.05 -10.39 12.13
N THR A 668 -19.32 -10.83 12.06
CA THR A 668 -19.87 -11.93 12.87
C THR A 668 -19.58 -13.32 12.29
N ARG A 669 -18.90 -13.45 11.15
CA ARG A 669 -18.47 -14.73 10.60
C ARG A 669 -16.95 -14.89 10.66
N TYR A 670 -16.50 -16.13 10.62
CA TYR A 670 -15.07 -16.45 10.53
C TYR A 670 -14.46 -16.03 9.18
N HIS A 671 -13.17 -15.76 9.17
CA HIS A 671 -12.42 -15.47 7.94
C HIS A 671 -12.48 -16.68 6.99
N SER A 672 -12.70 -16.42 5.70
CA SER A 672 -12.86 -17.46 4.66
C SER A 672 -14.04 -18.42 4.86
N SER A 673 -15.00 -18.10 5.71
CA SER A 673 -16.22 -18.88 5.89
C SER A 673 -17.06 -18.96 4.61
N TRP A 674 -17.75 -20.08 4.38
CA TRP A 674 -18.70 -20.24 3.27
C TRP A 674 -20.04 -19.56 3.50
N GLU A 675 -20.28 -19.09 4.69
CA GLU A 675 -21.47 -18.34 5.02
C GLU A 675 -21.61 -17.11 4.10
N LYS A 676 -22.66 -17.10 3.29
CA LYS A 676 -22.87 -16.06 2.27
C LYS A 676 -23.88 -15.00 2.68
N SER A 677 -24.64 -15.27 3.73
CA SER A 677 -25.74 -14.39 4.22
C SER A 677 -25.94 -14.59 5.71
N GLY A 678 -26.66 -13.65 6.34
CA GLY A 678 -26.99 -13.72 7.77
C GLY A 678 -25.92 -13.21 8.73
N PHE A 679 -24.72 -12.85 8.24
CA PHE A 679 -23.66 -12.23 9.02
C PHE A 679 -23.77 -10.70 8.98
N LYS A 680 -23.29 -10.05 10.03
CA LYS A 680 -23.25 -8.60 10.15
C LYS A 680 -21.84 -8.08 9.95
N ARG A 681 -21.74 -6.86 9.42
CA ARG A 681 -20.55 -6.05 9.29
C ARG A 681 -20.82 -4.67 9.82
N GLU A 682 -20.03 -4.24 10.75
CA GLU A 682 -20.24 -2.99 11.46
C GLU A 682 -18.90 -2.29 11.68
N VAL A 683 -18.91 -0.97 11.75
CA VAL A 683 -17.73 -0.19 12.14
C VAL A 683 -18.01 0.46 13.47
N TYR A 684 -17.07 0.33 14.39
CA TYR A 684 -17.15 0.85 15.75
C TYR A 684 -16.07 1.87 16.00
N ARG A 685 -16.40 2.93 16.74
CA ARG A 685 -15.41 3.86 17.28
C ARG A 685 -14.88 3.34 18.60
N LEU A 686 -13.57 3.46 18.75
CA LEU A 686 -12.81 3.20 19.97
C LEU A 686 -12.21 4.49 20.49
N VAL A 687 -12.14 4.62 21.80
CA VAL A 687 -11.51 5.74 22.47
C VAL A 687 -10.33 5.25 23.30
N GLN A 688 -9.15 5.73 22.94
CA GLN A 688 -7.90 5.50 23.65
C GLN A 688 -7.48 6.79 24.35
N ARG A 689 -6.85 6.67 25.52
CA ARG A 689 -6.19 7.79 26.19
C ARG A 689 -5.06 8.37 25.31
N LEU A 690 -4.89 9.67 25.29
CA LEU A 690 -3.76 10.31 24.65
C LEU A 690 -2.45 9.72 25.21
N ASP A 691 -1.57 9.23 24.32
CA ASP A 691 -0.30 8.58 24.67
C ASP A 691 -0.43 7.28 25.50
N GLY A 692 -1.65 6.75 25.66
CA GLY A 692 -2.01 5.74 26.64
C GLY A 692 -1.89 4.28 26.20
N PHE A 693 -1.20 3.97 25.12
CA PHE A 693 -1.12 2.60 24.56
C PHE A 693 -0.45 1.59 25.47
N VAL A 694 0.62 2.03 26.14
CA VAL A 694 1.38 1.25 27.12
C VAL A 694 1.66 2.14 28.32
N SER A 695 1.71 1.55 29.49
CA SER A 695 2.09 2.23 30.74
C SER A 695 3.07 1.37 31.54
N ILE A 696 3.80 2.01 32.44
CA ILE A 696 4.44 1.35 33.57
C ILE A 696 3.46 1.42 34.73
N ASP A 697 3.03 0.24 35.21
CA ASP A 697 2.04 0.12 36.27
C ASP A 697 2.72 -0.25 37.60
N SER A 698 2.32 0.41 38.66
CA SER A 698 2.70 0.05 40.03
C SER A 698 1.53 -0.56 40.79
N PRO A 699 1.76 -1.54 41.66
CA PRO A 699 0.70 -2.17 42.44
C PRO A 699 0.14 -1.22 43.50
N TYR A 700 -1.07 -1.53 43.97
CA TYR A 700 -1.74 -0.79 45.05
C TYR A 700 -1.12 -1.05 46.43
N GLU A 701 -0.64 -2.27 46.66
CA GLU A 701 -0.24 -2.75 48.01
C GLU A 701 1.10 -2.22 48.47
N LYS A 702 1.97 -1.86 47.54
CA LYS A 702 3.34 -1.40 47.81
C LYS A 702 3.82 -0.39 46.83
N GLU A 703 4.88 0.32 47.22
CA GLU A 703 5.57 1.24 46.31
C GLU A 703 6.38 0.46 45.27
N GLY A 704 6.43 1.00 44.06
CA GLY A 704 7.31 0.59 42.98
C GLY A 704 8.22 1.75 42.58
N TYR A 705 9.34 1.43 41.95
CA TYR A 705 10.31 2.40 41.51
C TYR A 705 10.72 2.20 40.07
N VAL A 706 10.87 3.34 39.36
CA VAL A 706 11.32 3.36 37.96
C VAL A 706 12.55 4.28 37.87
N TYR A 707 13.66 3.74 37.42
CA TYR A 707 14.91 4.46 37.26
C TYR A 707 15.23 4.60 35.76
N THR A 708 15.37 5.85 35.29
CA THR A 708 15.85 6.09 33.94
C THR A 708 17.35 5.81 33.85
N ARG A 709 17.87 5.71 32.65
CA ARG A 709 19.30 5.86 32.38
C ARG A 709 19.70 7.30 32.69
N PRO A 710 21.01 7.59 32.82
CA PRO A 710 21.49 8.95 32.84
C PRO A 710 21.03 9.71 31.62
N ILE A 711 20.36 10.85 31.82
CA ILE A 711 19.84 11.69 30.76
C ILE A 711 20.43 13.09 30.79
N ARG A 712 20.36 13.76 29.65
CA ARG A 712 20.51 15.20 29.52
C ARG A 712 19.26 15.75 28.90
N PHE A 713 18.72 16.84 29.38
CA PHE A 713 17.48 17.44 28.86
C PHE A 713 17.63 18.95 28.64
N SER A 714 16.69 19.51 27.89
CA SER A 714 16.50 20.93 27.69
C SER A 714 15.04 21.30 27.94
N GLY A 715 14.82 22.29 28.77
CA GLY A 715 13.48 22.73 29.19
C GLY A 715 13.49 23.20 30.64
N ASN A 716 12.45 23.92 31.04
CA ASN A 716 12.35 24.48 32.40
C ASN A 716 11.18 23.92 33.21
N ARG A 717 10.41 22.99 32.62
CA ARG A 717 9.30 22.24 33.27
C ARG A 717 9.38 20.77 32.93
N LEU A 718 9.10 19.89 33.88
CA LEU A 718 8.85 18.48 33.66
C LEU A 718 7.34 18.25 33.70
N VAL A 719 6.82 17.64 32.66
CA VAL A 719 5.40 17.32 32.50
C VAL A 719 5.24 15.79 32.40
N LEU A 720 4.22 15.25 33.05
CA LEU A 720 3.89 13.83 33.04
C LEU A 720 2.47 13.57 32.50
N ASN A 721 2.30 12.39 31.93
CA ASN A 721 1.04 11.75 31.66
C ASN A 721 0.89 10.56 32.61
N VAL A 722 -0.03 10.67 33.56
CA VAL A 722 -0.20 9.71 34.67
C VAL A 722 -1.68 9.49 35.01
N ASP A 723 -1.99 8.31 35.54
CA ASP A 723 -3.27 8.00 36.14
C ASP A 723 -3.04 7.24 37.45
N THR A 724 -3.78 7.60 38.49
CA THR A 724 -3.62 6.99 39.83
C THR A 724 -4.96 6.55 40.41
N ASP A 725 -4.90 5.54 41.26
CA ASP A 725 -6.03 5.21 42.13
C ASP A 725 -6.32 6.34 43.13
N ALA A 726 -7.44 6.24 43.84
CA ALA A 726 -7.88 7.27 44.80
C ALA A 726 -6.83 7.58 45.88
N THR A 727 -6.01 6.60 46.26
CA THR A 727 -4.90 6.77 47.23
C THR A 727 -3.54 6.52 46.61
N GLY A 728 -3.51 6.31 45.27
CA GLY A 728 -2.31 6.15 44.52
C GLY A 728 -1.55 7.49 44.32
N TYR A 729 -0.30 7.41 43.92
CA TYR A 729 0.49 8.60 43.63
C TYR A 729 1.71 8.30 42.77
N VAL A 730 2.24 9.36 42.20
CA VAL A 730 3.54 9.40 41.55
C VAL A 730 4.35 10.55 42.15
N GLN A 731 5.61 10.31 42.48
CA GLN A 731 6.61 11.31 42.82
C GLN A 731 7.84 11.15 41.94
N VAL A 732 8.57 12.23 41.66
CA VAL A 732 9.75 12.24 40.81
C VAL A 732 10.91 12.89 41.53
N GLY A 733 12.06 12.25 41.52
CA GLY A 733 13.30 12.82 42.00
C GLY A 733 14.40 12.80 40.94
N PHE A 734 15.35 13.71 41.11
CA PHE A 734 16.59 13.75 40.35
C PHE A 734 17.75 13.23 41.20
N LEU A 735 18.52 12.31 40.61
CA LEU A 735 19.78 11.84 41.14
C LEU A 735 20.93 12.39 40.30
N ASP A 736 22.04 12.74 40.97
CA ASP A 736 23.24 13.19 40.28
C ASP A 736 24.09 12.01 39.77
N GLU A 737 25.29 12.28 39.25
CA GLU A 737 26.20 11.29 38.68
C GLU A 737 26.70 10.26 39.73
N ASN A 738 26.61 10.59 41.04
CA ASN A 738 26.97 9.70 42.13
C ASN A 738 25.79 8.88 42.65
N GLY A 739 24.60 9.11 42.10
CA GLY A 739 23.36 8.49 42.59
C GLY A 739 22.76 9.18 43.81
N GLU A 740 23.27 10.37 44.16
CA GLU A 740 22.77 11.16 45.28
C GLU A 740 21.62 12.06 44.86
N SER A 741 20.65 12.23 45.77
CA SER A 741 19.47 13.08 45.50
C SER A 741 19.89 14.55 45.32
N VAL A 742 19.43 15.18 44.24
CA VAL A 742 19.66 16.59 43.99
C VAL A 742 18.86 17.41 45.01
N PRO A 743 19.52 18.22 45.86
CA PRO A 743 18.83 18.98 46.90
C PRO A 743 17.71 19.87 46.38
N GLY A 744 16.50 19.75 46.94
CA GLY A 744 15.29 20.45 46.53
C GLY A 744 14.57 19.84 45.32
N TYR A 745 15.09 18.75 44.76
CA TYR A 745 14.50 18.04 43.63
C TYR A 745 14.50 16.50 43.83
N GLY A 746 14.64 16.05 45.08
CA GLY A 746 14.57 14.63 45.43
C GLY A 746 13.14 14.08 45.47
N LEU A 747 13.01 12.77 45.63
CA LEU A 747 11.71 12.13 45.79
C LEU A 747 10.91 12.70 46.95
N ASP A 748 11.57 12.94 48.11
CA ASP A 748 10.92 13.45 49.31
C ASP A 748 10.63 14.94 49.24
N ASP A 749 11.23 15.65 48.30
CA ASP A 749 10.93 17.03 47.99
C ASP A 749 9.74 17.15 47.02
N CYS A 750 9.40 16.08 46.28
CA CYS A 750 8.36 16.08 45.27
C CYS A 750 6.96 16.05 45.89
N ILE A 751 6.11 16.96 45.43
CA ILE A 751 4.69 16.97 45.81
C ILE A 751 4.00 15.77 45.14
N TYR A 752 3.14 15.09 45.91
CA TYR A 752 2.40 13.93 45.42
C TYR A 752 1.50 14.31 44.23
N ILE A 753 1.64 13.59 43.11
CA ILE A 753 0.74 13.67 41.99
C ILE A 753 -0.29 12.59 42.16
N ASN A 754 -1.55 12.98 42.37
CA ASN A 754 -2.67 12.08 42.55
C ASN A 754 -3.85 12.54 41.67
N GLY A 755 -4.31 11.68 40.78
CA GLY A 755 -5.41 11.93 39.83
C GLY A 755 -5.12 11.40 38.43
N ASP A 756 -6.04 11.66 37.53
CA ASP A 756 -5.94 11.29 36.11
C ASP A 756 -5.57 12.55 35.29
N PHE A 757 -4.35 12.58 34.80
CA PHE A 757 -3.80 13.72 34.07
C PHE A 757 -3.09 13.26 32.79
N THR A 758 -3.57 13.70 31.63
CA THR A 758 -2.83 13.53 30.36
C THR A 758 -1.65 14.51 30.28
N ARG A 759 -1.66 15.55 31.12
CA ARG A 759 -0.59 16.55 31.23
C ARG A 759 -0.63 17.21 32.62
N THR A 760 0.37 16.94 33.44
CA THR A 760 0.54 17.61 34.73
C THR A 760 1.99 18.03 34.93
N GLU A 761 2.23 19.23 35.45
CA GLU A 761 3.58 19.69 35.80
C GLU A 761 4.00 19.12 37.15
N VAL A 762 5.26 18.69 37.25
CA VAL A 762 5.83 18.22 38.51
C VAL A 762 6.24 19.41 39.37
N GLU A 763 5.94 19.32 40.66
CA GLU A 763 6.22 20.31 41.65
C GLU A 763 7.11 19.79 42.77
N TRP A 764 8.07 20.59 43.23
CA TRP A 764 8.95 20.24 44.35
C TRP A 764 8.89 21.31 45.42
N LEU A 765 8.92 20.88 46.69
CA LEU A 765 8.97 21.71 47.88
C LEU A 765 10.43 21.97 48.24
N GLN A 766 10.93 23.17 48.03
CA GLN A 766 12.33 23.54 48.20
C GLN A 766 12.78 23.60 49.67
N ASN A 767 11.85 23.69 50.59
CA ASN A 767 12.12 23.69 52.04
C ASN A 767 11.45 22.53 52.77
N ALA A 768 11.39 21.37 52.17
CA ALA A 768 10.82 20.17 52.78
C ALA A 768 11.41 19.85 54.13
N LYS A 769 12.73 19.95 54.29
CA LYS A 769 13.44 19.74 55.56
C LYS A 769 13.05 20.73 56.68
N GLU A 770 12.67 21.97 56.35
CA GLU A 770 12.20 22.98 57.31
C GLU A 770 10.81 22.66 57.84
N LEU A 771 10.02 21.92 57.05
CA LEU A 771 8.65 21.53 57.35
C LEU A 771 8.56 20.10 57.91
N GLU A 772 9.63 19.34 57.93
CA GLU A 772 9.69 17.97 58.42
C GLU A 772 9.27 17.90 59.90
N GLY A 773 8.39 16.98 60.25
CA GLY A 773 7.94 16.76 61.63
C GLY A 773 6.89 17.77 62.17
N ILE A 774 6.52 18.77 61.40
CA ILE A 774 5.43 19.66 61.75
C ILE A 774 4.10 18.91 61.69
N LYS A 775 3.31 19.03 62.74
CA LYS A 775 1.95 18.46 62.81
C LYS A 775 0.93 19.55 62.61
N ILE A 776 0.14 19.40 61.57
CA ILE A 776 -1.03 20.25 61.30
C ILE A 776 -2.15 19.76 62.22
N GLN A 777 -2.61 20.60 63.15
CA GLN A 777 -3.67 20.23 64.10
C GLN A 777 -5.01 20.85 63.79
N ASP A 778 -5.02 21.98 63.09
CA ASP A 778 -6.18 22.73 62.72
C ASP A 778 -5.97 23.55 61.43
N GLU A 779 -6.97 24.28 61.00
CA GLU A 779 -6.92 25.12 59.79
C GLU A 779 -5.95 26.29 59.91
N GLU A 780 -5.73 26.84 61.11
CA GLU A 780 -4.78 27.93 61.37
C GLU A 780 -3.33 27.45 61.15
N ASP A 781 -3.00 26.31 61.71
CA ASP A 781 -1.75 25.61 61.45
C ASP A 781 -1.53 25.35 59.96
N TYR A 782 -2.57 24.81 59.28
CA TYR A 782 -2.50 24.60 57.84
C TYR A 782 -2.19 25.86 57.05
N VAL A 783 -2.92 26.94 57.27
CA VAL A 783 -2.72 28.22 56.57
C VAL A 783 -1.35 28.79 56.85
N LYS A 784 -0.87 28.73 58.09
CA LYS A 784 0.45 29.16 58.50
C LYS A 784 1.58 28.43 57.82
N TYR A 785 1.55 27.11 57.79
CA TYR A 785 2.61 26.30 57.22
C TYR A 785 2.53 26.23 55.71
N ALA A 786 1.34 26.19 55.15
CA ALA A 786 1.13 26.28 53.71
C ALA A 786 1.67 27.60 53.14
N GLY A 787 1.52 28.71 53.91
CA GLY A 787 2.09 30.02 53.55
C GLY A 787 3.61 30.11 53.60
N THR A 788 4.28 29.14 54.24
CA THR A 788 5.76 29.08 54.33
C THR A 788 6.35 28.11 53.29
N ALA A 789 5.53 27.33 52.61
CA ALA A 789 5.98 26.40 51.56
C ALA A 789 6.58 27.14 50.36
N ARG A 790 7.79 26.75 49.96
CA ARG A 790 8.44 27.24 48.75
C ARG A 790 8.39 26.20 47.66
N ILE A 791 7.35 26.28 46.81
CA ILE A 791 7.10 25.35 45.74
C ILE A 791 7.74 25.84 44.43
N THR A 792 8.41 24.98 43.71
CA THR A 792 8.94 25.24 42.36
C THR A 792 8.52 24.18 41.37
N ARG A 793 8.32 24.60 40.12
CA ARG A 793 8.21 23.79 38.94
C ARG A 793 9.41 23.93 38.04
N ASP A 794 10.25 24.96 38.35
CA ASP A 794 11.38 25.34 37.50
C ASP A 794 12.57 24.42 37.71
N VAL A 795 12.90 23.66 36.64
CA VAL A 795 14.07 22.77 36.56
C VAL A 795 15.19 23.34 35.69
N SER A 796 15.15 24.68 35.37
CA SER A 796 16.15 25.30 34.49
C SER A 796 17.58 25.19 35.01
N SER A 797 17.78 25.19 36.33
CA SER A 797 19.10 24.99 36.97
C SER A 797 19.68 23.60 36.77
N LEU A 798 18.88 22.63 36.37
CA LEU A 798 19.26 21.25 36.11
C LEU A 798 19.51 20.98 34.61
N GLN A 799 19.12 21.88 33.75
CA GLN A 799 19.24 21.73 32.30
C GLN A 799 20.69 21.51 31.88
N GLY A 800 20.88 20.54 30.98
CA GLY A 800 22.19 20.19 30.43
C GLY A 800 23.11 19.38 31.36
N ARG A 801 22.75 19.22 32.63
CA ARG A 801 23.45 18.32 33.57
C ARG A 801 23.16 16.87 33.22
N ILE A 802 24.07 15.97 33.62
CA ILE A 802 23.83 14.53 33.55
C ILE A 802 23.11 14.13 34.83
N LEU A 803 21.88 13.66 34.69
CA LEU A 803 21.01 13.34 35.81
C LEU A 803 20.25 12.04 35.51
N GLN A 804 19.84 11.34 36.56
CA GLN A 804 18.95 10.21 36.49
C GLN A 804 17.61 10.59 37.13
N LEU A 805 16.50 10.29 36.45
CA LEU A 805 15.18 10.38 37.04
C LEU A 805 14.85 9.10 37.79
N VAL A 806 14.27 9.25 38.96
CA VAL A 806 13.66 8.17 39.74
C VAL A 806 12.17 8.51 39.96
N PHE A 807 11.31 7.58 39.70
CA PHE A 807 9.87 7.71 39.98
C PHE A 807 9.55 6.74 41.13
N ARG A 808 8.88 7.24 42.17
CA ARG A 808 8.24 6.46 43.21
C ARG A 808 6.76 6.40 42.95
N MET A 809 6.19 5.24 42.81
CA MET A 809 4.85 5.02 42.32
C MET A 809 4.10 4.06 43.22
N ARG A 810 2.81 4.27 43.41
CA ARG A 810 1.89 3.37 44.07
C ARG A 810 0.51 3.47 43.48
N GLY A 811 -0.14 2.33 43.17
CA GLY A 811 -1.49 2.30 42.59
C GLY A 811 -1.61 3.29 41.43
N SER A 812 -0.68 3.26 40.48
CA SER A 812 -0.59 4.28 39.45
C SER A 812 -0.02 3.74 38.14
N LYS A 813 -0.24 4.50 37.07
CA LYS A 813 0.24 4.28 35.72
C LYS A 813 1.02 5.48 35.21
N LEU A 814 2.19 5.24 34.66
CA LEU A 814 3.04 6.25 34.03
C LEU A 814 3.09 5.97 32.51
N TYR A 815 2.60 6.92 31.69
CA TYR A 815 2.50 6.80 30.24
C TYR A 815 3.60 7.54 29.49
N ALA A 816 3.85 8.80 29.88
CA ALA A 816 4.80 9.65 29.17
C ALA A 816 5.40 10.74 30.08
N MET A 817 6.56 11.24 29.66
CA MET A 817 7.19 12.44 30.24
C MET A 817 7.68 13.37 29.13
N GLU A 818 7.80 14.65 29.45
CA GLU A 818 8.30 15.67 28.51
C GLU A 818 8.93 16.83 29.28
N PHE A 819 10.11 17.31 28.85
CA PHE A 819 10.66 18.57 29.30
C PHE A 819 10.26 19.67 28.34
N ILE A 820 9.52 20.68 28.84
CA ILE A 820 9.02 21.78 28.04
C ILE A 820 9.70 23.07 28.37
N LYS A 821 9.60 24.06 27.47
CA LYS A 821 9.95 25.46 27.70
C LYS A 821 8.67 26.27 27.76
N ASP A 822 8.64 27.24 28.73
CA ASP A 822 7.57 28.24 28.78
C ASP A 822 7.55 29.10 27.53
#